data_577bba1a92cd02a54458b7e8a39170d0
#
_entry.id   577bba1a92cd02a54458b7e8a39170d0
#
_cell.length_a   1.000
_cell.length_b   1.000
_cell.length_c   1.000
_cell.angle_alpha   90.00
_cell.angle_beta   90.00
_cell.angle_gamma   90.00
#
_symmetry.space_group_name_H-M   'P 1'
#
loop_
_entity.id
_entity.type
_entity.pdbx_description
1 polymer ?
#
loop_
_entity_poly.entity_id
_entity_poly.type
_entity_poly.pdbx_seq_one_letter_code
_entity_poly.pdbx_strand_id
1 'polypeptide(L)'
;MGVTLESHLDLLSTYLPTATDAAVEYALGQAKLSAPAPTELFASDVHGEYEAFSHVLRSGCGSVKRAIDEVFTDEDQDRAADLFSLICYPEEKTAYMVEHAEDPHSWRAGAIEDLTALLALYADELTATDVLEALPEELVDLATELLLSPSCSTIIIESLIETEAADDVIVSFATAVQHLSVGRLHLVGDVYDRGPAPDAIMKELIDYPNVDVQWGNHDIVWMGAALGQRGCIAHVVRNCARYGNLSILTESYGIDVLPLALFALKAYGDDPCVGYALKSNPGLSPEELDLNVKIQKAMAILQFKVEAQLIDENPTFGLEDRKLLHTIDRESNTVVVDGIEYPLTDPVFPTVDWDDPYRLTDEEEAVMTALEEAFVNCEKLQRHMAFFLERGSLYRIENDTLMFHACVPLSEDGSLKEANIYGSVLAGRALFDAIDEYVRTAFEDPDPEARKKGRDLLWYLWLGEGSPLFAKSKMATFEIYLIADKAARKEVKNPFYSLLDDEAVLAGIFRDFDMNPERSRIVCGHTPVKVKDGDDPVKAGGKVIIIDGGFSSAYQSTTGIAGFTLVSNEAGVTLATHQPFAGRKAAIEQNAVLESSFRPIEQADEPVIYAQTDEGSLMEDQLDEIMLLADAYRADVMPQG
;
A
#
# COMPACT_ATOMS: atom_id res chain seq x y z
N MET A 1 8.65 -31.12 -13.64
CA MET A 1 8.83 -31.84 -14.90
C MET A 1 9.22 -30.79 -15.91
N GLY A 2 10.41 -30.89 -16.53
CA GLY A 2 10.81 -29.92 -17.55
C GLY A 2 9.88 -30.02 -18.77
N VAL A 3 9.21 -28.94 -19.08
CA VAL A 3 8.45 -28.78 -20.32
C VAL A 3 9.49 -28.84 -21.44
N THR A 4 9.33 -29.72 -22.42
CA THR A 4 10.22 -29.75 -23.60
C THR A 4 9.84 -28.58 -24.50
N LEU A 5 10.79 -28.05 -25.28
CA LEU A 5 10.53 -27.00 -26.28
C LEU A 5 9.37 -27.40 -27.21
N GLU A 6 9.29 -28.64 -27.60
CA GLU A 6 8.23 -29.20 -28.46
C GLU A 6 6.84 -29.10 -27.79
N SER A 7 6.72 -29.46 -26.49
CA SER A 7 5.44 -29.33 -25.76
C SER A 7 5.05 -27.87 -25.48
N HIS A 8 6.02 -26.97 -25.45
CA HIS A 8 5.76 -25.53 -25.29
C HIS A 8 5.27 -24.93 -26.63
N LEU A 9 5.92 -25.23 -27.73
CA LEU A 9 5.45 -24.81 -29.05
C LEU A 9 4.06 -25.40 -29.40
N ASP A 10 3.77 -26.64 -28.99
CA ASP A 10 2.42 -27.22 -29.11
C ASP A 10 1.36 -26.40 -28.34
N LEU A 11 1.70 -25.91 -27.17
CA LEU A 11 0.78 -25.04 -26.39
C LEU A 11 0.57 -23.70 -27.10
N LEU A 12 1.64 -23.02 -27.54
CA LEU A 12 1.56 -21.75 -28.26
C LEU A 12 0.75 -21.89 -29.55
N SER A 13 0.87 -23.02 -30.27
CA SER A 13 0.12 -23.31 -31.51
C SER A 13 -1.41 -23.33 -31.29
N THR A 14 -1.87 -23.53 -30.04
CA THR A 14 -3.29 -23.49 -29.71
C THR A 14 -3.85 -22.07 -29.77
N TYR A 15 -3.03 -21.08 -29.43
CA TYR A 15 -3.39 -19.67 -29.45
C TYR A 15 -3.01 -18.98 -30.76
N LEU A 16 -1.94 -19.41 -31.39
CA LEU A 16 -1.39 -18.88 -32.65
C LEU A 16 -1.35 -20.00 -33.70
N PRO A 17 -2.52 -20.38 -34.29
CA PRO A 17 -2.65 -21.58 -35.06
C PRO A 17 -1.99 -21.53 -36.43
N THR A 18 -1.59 -20.36 -36.95
CA THR A 18 -0.94 -20.22 -38.24
C THR A 18 0.38 -19.43 -38.19
N ALA A 19 1.22 -19.60 -39.20
CA ALA A 19 2.43 -18.79 -39.33
C ALA A 19 2.14 -17.29 -39.44
N THR A 20 0.95 -16.92 -39.94
CA THR A 20 0.52 -15.51 -40.03
C THR A 20 0.16 -14.99 -38.66
N ASP A 21 -0.59 -15.74 -37.84
CA ASP A 21 -0.95 -15.34 -36.49
C ASP A 21 0.29 -15.12 -35.63
N ALA A 22 1.25 -16.06 -35.65
CA ALA A 22 2.52 -15.93 -34.97
C ALA A 22 3.34 -14.72 -35.45
N ALA A 23 3.36 -14.45 -36.76
CA ALA A 23 4.09 -13.31 -37.32
C ALA A 23 3.43 -11.95 -36.96
N VAL A 24 2.11 -11.89 -36.87
CA VAL A 24 1.38 -10.70 -36.46
C VAL A 24 1.63 -10.41 -34.98
N GLU A 25 1.50 -11.43 -34.13
CA GLU A 25 1.77 -11.30 -32.68
C GLU A 25 3.21 -10.85 -32.41
N TYR A 26 4.19 -11.46 -33.09
CA TYR A 26 5.58 -11.02 -33.02
C TYR A 26 5.75 -9.55 -33.42
N ALA A 27 5.12 -9.11 -34.52
CA ALA A 27 5.24 -7.73 -34.99
C ALA A 27 4.62 -6.71 -34.02
N LEU A 28 3.46 -7.05 -33.41
CA LEU A 28 2.81 -6.21 -32.37
C LEU A 28 3.65 -6.15 -31.10
N GLY A 29 4.21 -7.29 -30.66
CA GLY A 29 5.12 -7.32 -29.52
C GLY A 29 6.40 -6.50 -29.74
N GLN A 30 7.00 -6.55 -30.95
CA GLN A 30 8.14 -5.71 -31.31
C GLN A 30 7.80 -4.20 -31.29
N ALA A 31 6.58 -3.83 -31.69
CA ALA A 31 6.11 -2.46 -31.59
C ALA A 31 6.02 -2.02 -30.11
N LYS A 32 5.46 -2.87 -29.24
CA LYS A 32 5.37 -2.61 -27.80
C LYS A 32 6.75 -2.52 -27.15
N LEU A 33 7.71 -3.37 -27.48
CA LEU A 33 9.07 -3.29 -26.97
C LEU A 33 9.78 -1.98 -27.31
N SER A 34 9.41 -1.34 -28.42
CA SER A 34 9.99 -0.05 -28.86
C SER A 34 9.25 1.16 -28.31
N ALA A 35 8.09 0.98 -27.66
CA ALA A 35 7.36 2.07 -27.02
C ALA A 35 8.12 2.59 -25.78
N PRO A 36 7.85 3.81 -25.31
CA PRO A 36 8.36 4.32 -24.03
C PRO A 36 8.04 3.40 -22.86
N ALA A 37 8.92 3.33 -21.86
CA ALA A 37 8.65 2.63 -20.63
C ALA A 37 7.42 3.22 -19.92
N PRO A 38 6.49 2.39 -19.41
CA PRO A 38 5.31 2.87 -18.73
C PRO A 38 5.65 3.63 -17.45
N THR A 39 4.77 4.56 -17.06
CA THR A 39 4.92 5.27 -15.79
C THR A 39 4.65 4.34 -14.61
N GLU A 40 5.61 4.24 -13.69
CA GLU A 40 5.49 3.54 -12.41
C GLU A 40 5.33 4.58 -11.29
N LEU A 41 4.33 4.38 -10.43
CA LEU A 41 4.15 5.18 -9.22
C LEU A 41 4.53 4.37 -7.98
N PHE A 42 5.24 5.01 -7.06
CA PHE A 42 5.58 4.43 -5.76
C PHE A 42 4.96 5.31 -4.66
N ALA A 43 4.10 4.72 -3.86
CA ALA A 43 3.49 5.36 -2.70
C ALA A 43 3.71 4.50 -1.45
N SER A 44 3.65 5.09 -0.27
CA SER A 44 3.86 4.43 1.01
C SER A 44 3.07 5.12 2.12
N ASP A 45 2.80 4.39 3.22
CA ASP A 45 2.26 4.96 4.46
C ASP A 45 0.98 5.79 4.26
N VAL A 46 0.08 5.26 3.40
CA VAL A 46 -1.18 5.95 3.05
C VAL A 46 -2.20 5.94 4.19
N HIS A 47 -2.10 4.96 5.11
CA HIS A 47 -2.76 4.94 6.41
C HIS A 47 -4.24 5.35 6.38
N GLY A 48 -5.05 4.79 5.49
CA GLY A 48 -6.49 5.07 5.43
C GLY A 48 -6.87 6.49 4.98
N GLU A 49 -5.94 7.30 4.50
CA GLU A 49 -6.19 8.66 3.97
C GLU A 49 -6.64 8.59 2.50
N TYR A 50 -7.82 8.03 2.30
CA TYR A 50 -8.36 7.69 0.99
C TYR A 50 -8.42 8.86 0.01
N GLU A 51 -8.95 10.02 0.41
CA GLU A 51 -9.19 11.12 -0.54
C GLU A 51 -7.89 11.65 -1.16
N ALA A 52 -6.84 11.82 -0.35
CA ALA A 52 -5.56 12.31 -0.83
C ALA A 52 -4.85 11.25 -1.70
N PHE A 53 -4.81 10.00 -1.25
CA PHE A 53 -4.20 8.90 -1.98
C PHE A 53 -4.89 8.64 -3.33
N SER A 54 -6.23 8.53 -3.32
CA SER A 54 -7.03 8.33 -4.52
C SER A 54 -6.81 9.45 -5.56
N HIS A 55 -6.73 10.71 -5.11
CA HIS A 55 -6.44 11.83 -6.00
C HIS A 55 -5.04 11.72 -6.62
N VAL A 56 -4.01 11.36 -5.84
CA VAL A 56 -2.65 11.14 -6.36
C VAL A 56 -2.64 10.03 -7.41
N LEU A 57 -3.30 8.92 -7.13
CA LEU A 57 -3.37 7.78 -8.04
C LEU A 57 -4.09 8.14 -9.35
N ARG A 58 -5.29 8.72 -9.25
CA ARG A 58 -6.14 9.06 -10.40
C ARG A 58 -5.59 10.19 -11.26
N SER A 59 -4.80 11.09 -10.67
CA SER A 59 -4.07 12.14 -11.41
C SER A 59 -2.77 11.66 -12.04
N GLY A 60 -2.39 10.39 -11.80
CA GLY A 60 -1.10 9.83 -12.22
C GLY A 60 0.09 10.62 -11.69
N CYS A 61 -0.07 11.27 -10.51
CA CYS A 61 0.96 12.12 -9.91
C CYS A 61 1.56 13.14 -10.91
N GLY A 62 0.71 13.72 -11.75
CA GLY A 62 1.08 14.72 -12.76
C GLY A 62 1.12 14.21 -14.20
N SER A 63 1.07 12.89 -14.44
CA SER A 63 1.07 12.33 -15.81
C SER A 63 -0.18 12.74 -16.59
N VAL A 64 -1.37 12.71 -15.98
CA VAL A 64 -2.62 13.21 -16.59
C VAL A 64 -2.51 14.67 -16.97
N LYS A 65 -1.93 15.51 -16.08
CA LYS A 65 -1.76 16.94 -16.38
C LYS A 65 -0.80 17.13 -17.55
N ARG A 66 0.32 16.40 -17.61
CA ARG A 66 1.26 16.44 -18.74
C ARG A 66 0.55 16.13 -20.05
N ALA A 67 -0.22 15.04 -20.11
CA ALA A 67 -0.96 14.64 -21.30
C ALA A 67 -1.98 15.71 -21.73
N ILE A 68 -2.68 16.35 -20.79
CA ILE A 68 -3.57 17.47 -21.06
C ILE A 68 -2.80 18.68 -21.64
N ASP A 69 -1.69 19.06 -21.01
CA ASP A 69 -0.86 20.21 -21.44
C ASP A 69 -0.24 19.99 -22.85
N GLU A 70 -0.09 18.74 -23.32
CA GLU A 70 0.36 18.42 -24.68
C GLU A 70 -0.77 18.59 -25.73
N VAL A 71 -2.02 18.32 -25.36
CA VAL A 71 -3.18 18.41 -26.26
C VAL A 71 -3.75 19.83 -26.29
N PHE A 72 -3.73 20.55 -25.17
CA PHE A 72 -4.38 21.86 -25.01
C PHE A 72 -3.35 23.00 -24.92
N THR A 73 -3.70 24.13 -25.53
CA THR A 73 -2.88 25.35 -25.48
C THR A 73 -3.18 26.18 -24.23
N ASP A 74 -2.28 27.13 -23.90
CA ASP A 74 -2.42 28.05 -22.76
C ASP A 74 -3.73 28.89 -22.79
N GLU A 75 -4.44 28.99 -23.92
CA GLU A 75 -5.69 29.75 -24.05
C GLU A 75 -6.92 28.96 -23.54
N ASP A 76 -6.80 27.65 -23.33
CA ASP A 76 -7.88 26.73 -22.94
C ASP A 76 -7.80 26.26 -21.48
N GLN A 77 -7.21 27.06 -20.59
CA GLN A 77 -6.90 26.63 -19.19
C GLN A 77 -8.15 26.19 -18.38
N ASP A 78 -9.29 26.87 -18.54
CA ASP A 78 -10.51 26.50 -17.83
C ASP A 78 -11.02 25.12 -18.31
N ARG A 79 -10.95 24.85 -19.61
CA ARG A 79 -11.30 23.56 -20.22
C ARG A 79 -10.35 22.45 -19.77
N ALA A 80 -9.06 22.74 -19.76
CA ALA A 80 -8.03 21.82 -19.28
C ALA A 80 -8.22 21.44 -17.79
N ALA A 81 -8.56 22.42 -16.94
CA ALA A 81 -8.83 22.18 -15.52
C ALA A 81 -10.13 21.36 -15.31
N ASP A 82 -11.15 21.60 -16.14
CA ASP A 82 -12.39 20.84 -16.10
C ASP A 82 -12.18 19.37 -16.53
N LEU A 83 -11.40 19.16 -17.60
CA LEU A 83 -11.02 17.84 -18.09
C LEU A 83 -10.14 17.09 -17.06
N PHE A 84 -9.19 17.76 -16.41
CA PHE A 84 -8.40 17.16 -15.34
C PHE A 84 -9.27 16.68 -14.19
N SER A 85 -10.22 17.53 -13.75
CA SER A 85 -11.19 17.15 -12.72
C SER A 85 -12.09 15.98 -13.16
N LEU A 86 -12.52 15.96 -14.43
CA LEU A 86 -13.31 14.87 -15.03
C LEU A 86 -12.54 13.55 -15.02
N ILE A 87 -11.27 13.56 -15.42
CA ILE A 87 -10.43 12.36 -15.41
C ILE A 87 -10.22 11.86 -13.98
N CYS A 88 -9.96 12.74 -12.99
CA CYS A 88 -9.80 12.33 -11.60
C CYS A 88 -11.10 11.79 -10.96
N TYR A 89 -12.27 12.30 -11.36
CA TYR A 89 -13.57 11.98 -10.76
C TYR A 89 -14.66 11.76 -11.82
N PRO A 90 -14.55 10.72 -12.65
CA PRO A 90 -15.38 10.57 -13.84
C PRO A 90 -16.88 10.60 -13.55
N GLU A 91 -17.35 9.75 -12.64
CA GLU A 91 -18.77 9.63 -12.31
C GLU A 91 -19.32 10.91 -11.66
N GLU A 92 -18.62 11.43 -10.65
CA GLU A 92 -19.10 12.55 -9.86
C GLU A 92 -19.00 13.88 -10.63
N LYS A 93 -17.95 14.07 -11.42
CA LYS A 93 -17.80 15.28 -12.24
C LYS A 93 -18.82 15.27 -13.38
N THR A 94 -19.05 14.13 -14.02
CA THR A 94 -20.10 14.00 -15.05
C THR A 94 -21.45 14.34 -14.46
N ALA A 95 -21.84 13.74 -13.33
CA ALA A 95 -23.11 14.04 -12.66
C ALA A 95 -23.23 15.53 -12.29
N TYR A 96 -22.15 16.13 -11.74
CA TYR A 96 -22.12 17.55 -11.38
C TYR A 96 -22.32 18.45 -12.62
N MET A 97 -21.63 18.17 -13.72
CA MET A 97 -21.72 19.00 -14.94
C MET A 97 -23.06 18.84 -15.66
N VAL A 98 -23.65 17.65 -15.65
CA VAL A 98 -25.01 17.43 -16.16
C VAL A 98 -26.04 18.28 -15.43
N GLU A 99 -25.87 18.50 -14.12
CA GLU A 99 -26.79 19.30 -13.31
C GLU A 99 -26.50 20.81 -13.39
N HIS A 100 -25.25 21.25 -13.58
CA HIS A 100 -24.82 22.62 -13.35
C HIS A 100 -24.29 23.34 -14.60
N ALA A 101 -23.96 22.63 -15.69
CA ALA A 101 -23.48 23.27 -16.91
C ALA A 101 -24.60 24.13 -17.56
N GLU A 102 -24.23 25.28 -18.15
CA GLU A 102 -25.18 26.13 -18.91
C GLU A 102 -25.80 25.39 -20.10
N ASP A 103 -25.01 24.55 -20.78
CA ASP A 103 -25.44 23.67 -21.86
C ASP A 103 -24.84 22.26 -21.65
N PRO A 104 -25.57 21.36 -20.98
CA PRO A 104 -25.09 19.98 -20.74
C PRO A 104 -24.89 19.16 -22.02
N HIS A 105 -25.59 19.51 -23.11
CA HIS A 105 -25.41 18.84 -24.40
C HIS A 105 -24.05 19.19 -25.01
N SER A 106 -23.74 20.48 -25.11
CA SER A 106 -22.42 20.95 -25.61
C SER A 106 -21.29 20.49 -24.73
N TRP A 107 -21.48 20.42 -23.39
CA TRP A 107 -20.49 19.90 -22.47
C TRP A 107 -20.17 18.41 -22.74
N ARG A 108 -21.21 17.55 -22.90
CA ARG A 108 -21.00 16.13 -23.24
C ARG A 108 -20.24 15.96 -24.54
N ALA A 109 -20.60 16.70 -25.55
CA ALA A 109 -19.93 16.64 -26.85
C ALA A 109 -18.44 17.01 -26.71
N GLY A 110 -18.14 18.13 -26.05
CA GLY A 110 -16.77 18.56 -25.79
C GLY A 110 -15.98 17.58 -24.94
N ALA A 111 -16.57 16.99 -23.90
CA ALA A 111 -15.90 16.01 -23.04
C ALA A 111 -15.49 14.73 -23.81
N ILE A 112 -16.38 14.21 -24.71
CA ILE A 112 -16.04 13.06 -25.56
C ILE A 112 -14.93 13.41 -26.55
N GLU A 113 -14.98 14.61 -27.17
CA GLU A 113 -13.93 15.08 -28.08
C GLU A 113 -12.57 15.18 -27.36
N ASP A 114 -12.54 15.78 -26.17
CA ASP A 114 -11.32 15.96 -25.39
C ASP A 114 -10.70 14.64 -24.93
N LEU A 115 -11.53 13.74 -24.41
CA LEU A 115 -11.09 12.40 -24.01
C LEU A 115 -10.61 11.58 -25.22
N THR A 116 -11.26 11.70 -26.37
CA THR A 116 -10.81 11.06 -27.62
C THR A 116 -9.44 11.59 -28.05
N ALA A 117 -9.20 12.90 -27.91
CA ALA A 117 -7.90 13.48 -28.22
C ALA A 117 -6.78 12.96 -27.30
N LEU A 118 -7.06 12.77 -26.01
CA LEU A 118 -6.11 12.15 -25.07
C LEU A 118 -5.87 10.67 -25.37
N LEU A 119 -6.92 9.90 -25.72
CA LEU A 119 -6.75 8.51 -26.14
C LEU A 119 -5.90 8.41 -27.41
N ALA A 120 -6.04 9.36 -28.34
CA ALA A 120 -5.20 9.42 -29.54
C ALA A 120 -3.73 9.73 -29.21
N LEU A 121 -3.47 10.62 -28.24
CA LEU A 121 -2.12 10.88 -27.74
C LEU A 121 -1.50 9.61 -27.15
N TYR A 122 -2.21 8.89 -26.27
CA TYR A 122 -1.71 7.64 -25.71
C TYR A 122 -1.53 6.54 -26.75
N ALA A 123 -2.35 6.50 -27.81
CA ALA A 123 -2.14 5.55 -28.91
C ALA A 123 -0.86 5.82 -29.72
N ASP A 124 -0.38 7.07 -29.74
CA ASP A 124 0.88 7.46 -30.37
C ASP A 124 2.08 7.26 -29.41
N GLU A 125 1.90 7.52 -28.12
CA GLU A 125 2.95 7.34 -27.09
C GLU A 125 3.19 5.87 -26.70
N LEU A 126 2.12 5.07 -26.56
CA LEU A 126 2.16 3.65 -26.21
C LEU A 126 1.96 2.78 -27.46
N THR A 127 0.86 2.02 -27.49
CA THR A 127 0.36 1.36 -28.69
C THR A 127 -1.16 1.51 -28.80
N ALA A 128 -1.72 1.41 -30.02
CA ALA A 128 -3.17 1.39 -30.19
C ALA A 128 -3.81 0.21 -29.44
N THR A 129 -3.12 -0.92 -29.33
CA THR A 129 -3.56 -2.09 -28.58
C THR A 129 -3.71 -1.77 -27.09
N ASP A 130 -2.73 -1.12 -26.46
CA ASP A 130 -2.79 -0.74 -25.03
C ASP A 130 -4.00 0.17 -24.76
N VAL A 131 -4.29 1.11 -25.65
CA VAL A 131 -5.47 2.00 -25.53
C VAL A 131 -6.78 1.23 -25.61
N LEU A 132 -6.90 0.31 -26.58
CA LEU A 132 -8.11 -0.47 -26.77
C LEU A 132 -8.34 -1.48 -25.63
N GLU A 133 -7.28 -2.07 -25.09
CA GLU A 133 -7.34 -2.97 -23.92
C GLU A 133 -7.71 -2.24 -22.61
N ALA A 134 -7.47 -0.93 -22.51
CA ALA A 134 -7.88 -0.12 -21.36
C ALA A 134 -9.40 0.20 -21.35
N LEU A 135 -10.10 -0.10 -22.43
CA LEU A 135 -11.53 0.18 -22.59
C LEU A 135 -12.39 -1.08 -22.35
N PRO A 136 -13.64 -0.91 -21.88
CA PRO A 136 -14.63 -1.99 -21.91
C PRO A 136 -14.82 -2.56 -23.34
N GLU A 137 -14.97 -3.88 -23.46
CA GLU A 137 -15.07 -4.58 -24.75
C GLU A 137 -16.16 -3.97 -25.67
N GLU A 138 -17.30 -3.57 -25.11
CA GLU A 138 -18.41 -2.95 -25.83
C GLU A 138 -18.10 -1.56 -26.41
N LEU A 139 -17.06 -0.87 -25.94
CA LEU A 139 -16.65 0.46 -26.41
C LEU A 139 -15.47 0.45 -27.38
N VAL A 140 -14.83 -0.71 -27.61
CA VAL A 140 -13.64 -0.82 -28.47
C VAL A 140 -13.94 -0.40 -29.91
N ASP A 141 -15.04 -0.86 -30.51
CA ASP A 141 -15.41 -0.48 -31.87
C ASP A 141 -15.75 1.02 -31.97
N LEU A 142 -16.44 1.57 -30.95
CA LEU A 142 -16.77 2.99 -30.88
C LEU A 142 -15.51 3.85 -30.81
N ALA A 143 -14.58 3.49 -29.92
CA ALA A 143 -13.32 4.20 -29.76
C ALA A 143 -12.49 4.13 -31.05
N THR A 144 -12.45 2.96 -31.70
CA THR A 144 -11.76 2.77 -32.99
C THR A 144 -12.31 3.71 -34.05
N GLU A 145 -13.65 3.83 -34.18
CA GLU A 145 -14.27 4.76 -35.15
C GLU A 145 -13.96 6.23 -34.82
N LEU A 146 -14.02 6.62 -33.52
CA LEU A 146 -13.70 7.99 -33.11
C LEU A 146 -12.24 8.35 -33.38
N LEU A 147 -11.31 7.42 -33.15
CA LEU A 147 -9.87 7.62 -33.37
C LEU A 147 -9.50 7.65 -34.86
N LEU A 148 -10.10 6.78 -35.68
CA LEU A 148 -9.68 6.60 -37.09
C LEU A 148 -10.55 7.36 -38.10
N SER A 149 -11.78 7.78 -37.73
CA SER A 149 -12.77 8.40 -38.62
C SER A 149 -13.22 9.77 -38.11
N PRO A 150 -12.34 10.79 -37.96
CA PRO A 150 -12.72 12.11 -37.41
C PRO A 150 -13.88 12.80 -38.11
N SER A 151 -14.10 12.49 -39.39
CA SER A 151 -15.23 13.05 -40.18
C SER A 151 -16.61 12.54 -39.73
N CYS A 152 -16.67 11.43 -38.98
CA CYS A 152 -17.89 10.85 -38.45
C CYS A 152 -18.12 11.19 -36.97
N SER A 153 -17.12 11.76 -36.27
CA SER A 153 -17.16 12.00 -34.83
C SER A 153 -18.41 12.78 -34.38
N THR A 154 -18.74 13.87 -35.04
CA THR A 154 -19.92 14.68 -34.71
C THR A 154 -21.23 13.86 -34.76
N ILE A 155 -21.41 13.00 -35.77
CA ILE A 155 -22.63 12.18 -35.91
C ILE A 155 -22.66 11.11 -34.81
N ILE A 156 -21.53 10.51 -34.51
CA ILE A 156 -21.41 9.50 -33.44
C ILE A 156 -21.74 10.13 -32.09
N ILE A 157 -21.12 11.26 -31.76
CA ILE A 157 -21.31 11.97 -30.49
C ILE A 157 -22.76 12.42 -30.31
N GLU A 158 -23.37 13.02 -31.34
CA GLU A 158 -24.77 13.42 -31.28
C GLU A 158 -25.69 12.20 -31.05
N SER A 159 -25.41 11.07 -31.72
CA SER A 159 -26.19 9.84 -31.52
C SER A 159 -26.03 9.27 -30.08
N LEU A 160 -24.84 9.36 -29.48
CA LEU A 160 -24.61 8.96 -28.07
C LEU A 160 -25.41 9.84 -27.11
N ILE A 161 -25.50 11.15 -27.37
CA ILE A 161 -26.29 12.08 -26.56
C ILE A 161 -27.79 11.82 -26.73
N GLU A 162 -28.26 11.63 -27.96
CA GLU A 162 -29.68 11.33 -28.26
C GLU A 162 -30.12 9.99 -27.63
N THR A 163 -29.23 9.02 -27.51
CA THR A 163 -29.52 7.69 -26.94
C THR A 163 -29.26 7.61 -25.44
N GLU A 164 -28.87 8.72 -24.79
CA GLU A 164 -28.55 8.81 -23.37
C GLU A 164 -27.35 7.93 -22.95
N ALA A 165 -26.46 7.55 -23.88
CA ALA A 165 -25.26 6.73 -23.63
C ALA A 165 -23.99 7.57 -23.41
N ALA A 166 -24.04 8.89 -23.62
CA ALA A 166 -22.87 9.76 -23.57
C ALA A 166 -22.17 9.77 -22.20
N ASP A 167 -22.93 9.75 -21.10
CA ASP A 167 -22.37 9.81 -19.75
C ASP A 167 -21.55 8.55 -19.43
N ASP A 168 -22.01 7.36 -19.81
CA ASP A 168 -21.29 6.10 -19.63
C ASP A 168 -19.99 6.06 -20.47
N VAL A 169 -20.04 6.59 -21.70
CA VAL A 169 -18.85 6.72 -22.57
C VAL A 169 -17.83 7.68 -21.97
N ILE A 170 -18.26 8.84 -21.46
CA ILE A 170 -17.39 9.82 -20.80
C ILE A 170 -16.69 9.19 -19.60
N VAL A 171 -17.44 8.50 -18.72
CA VAL A 171 -16.88 7.83 -17.54
C VAL A 171 -15.86 6.76 -17.95
N SER A 172 -16.20 5.94 -18.94
CA SER A 172 -15.32 4.86 -19.40
C SER A 172 -14.03 5.39 -20.04
N PHE A 173 -14.12 6.42 -20.89
CA PHE A 173 -12.94 7.02 -21.52
C PHE A 173 -12.04 7.74 -20.50
N ALA A 174 -12.63 8.46 -19.55
CA ALA A 174 -11.87 9.10 -18.48
C ALA A 174 -11.15 8.07 -17.58
N THR A 175 -11.79 6.94 -17.28
CA THR A 175 -11.20 5.83 -16.55
C THR A 175 -10.06 5.18 -17.33
N ALA A 176 -10.22 4.99 -18.64
CA ALA A 176 -9.16 4.48 -19.51
C ALA A 176 -7.93 5.41 -19.49
N VAL A 177 -8.14 6.73 -19.58
CA VAL A 177 -7.06 7.72 -19.47
C VAL A 177 -6.31 7.61 -18.12
N GLN A 178 -7.03 7.39 -17.00
CA GLN A 178 -6.37 7.14 -15.70
C GLN A 178 -5.43 5.92 -15.78
N HIS A 179 -5.92 4.79 -16.30
CA HIS A 179 -5.16 3.53 -16.39
C HIS A 179 -3.97 3.64 -17.35
N LEU A 180 -4.11 4.37 -18.46
CA LEU A 180 -3.03 4.62 -19.41
C LEU A 180 -1.95 5.56 -18.85
N SER A 181 -2.35 6.48 -17.95
CA SER A 181 -1.42 7.43 -17.33
C SER A 181 -0.44 6.79 -16.37
N VAL A 182 -0.76 5.61 -15.81
CA VAL A 182 0.05 4.88 -14.85
C VAL A 182 0.03 3.41 -15.20
N GLY A 183 1.13 2.91 -15.71
CA GLY A 183 1.26 1.50 -16.09
C GLY A 183 1.36 0.56 -14.89
N ARG A 184 1.94 1.01 -13.77
CA ARG A 184 2.07 0.21 -12.54
C ARG A 184 2.07 1.06 -11.27
N LEU A 185 1.45 0.54 -10.23
CA LEU A 185 1.50 1.09 -8.86
C LEU A 185 2.28 0.14 -7.94
N HIS A 186 3.32 0.66 -7.28
CA HIS A 186 4.03 0.01 -6.19
C HIS A 186 3.61 0.65 -4.88
N LEU A 187 2.89 -0.10 -4.02
CA LEU A 187 2.51 0.38 -2.70
C LEU A 187 3.43 -0.20 -1.64
N VAL A 188 4.34 0.62 -1.10
CA VAL A 188 5.41 0.22 -0.19
C VAL A 188 4.91 0.21 1.27
N GLY A 189 3.76 -0.42 1.48
CA GLY A 189 3.17 -0.75 2.78
C GLY A 189 2.41 0.36 3.49
N ASP A 190 1.80 -0.07 4.59
CA ASP A 190 1.01 0.71 5.53
C ASP A 190 -0.26 1.34 4.92
N VAL A 191 -1.16 0.47 4.44
CA VAL A 191 -2.52 0.84 4.04
C VAL A 191 -3.38 1.13 5.26
N TYR A 192 -3.25 0.30 6.30
CA TYR A 192 -4.10 0.31 7.48
C TYR A 192 -3.66 1.29 8.56
N ASP A 193 -4.58 1.49 9.51
CA ASP A 193 -4.45 2.30 10.71
C ASP A 193 -4.37 3.83 10.47
N ARG A 194 -4.58 4.58 11.54
CA ARG A 194 -4.51 6.04 11.67
C ARG A 194 -5.64 6.80 10.98
N GLY A 195 -5.80 6.72 9.67
CA GLY A 195 -6.86 7.39 8.90
C GLY A 195 -8.17 6.58 8.85
N PRO A 196 -9.26 7.18 8.37
CA PRO A 196 -10.62 6.65 8.56
C PRO A 196 -11.09 5.62 7.53
N ALA A 197 -10.43 5.49 6.36
CA ALA A 197 -10.99 4.77 5.25
C ALA A 197 -10.03 3.76 4.56
N PRO A 198 -9.39 2.83 5.31
CA PRO A 198 -8.52 1.83 4.71
C PRO A 198 -9.30 0.87 3.79
N ASP A 199 -10.56 0.62 4.06
CA ASP A 199 -11.41 -0.25 3.25
C ASP A 199 -11.74 0.35 1.88
N ALA A 200 -11.84 1.67 1.77
CA ALA A 200 -12.00 2.35 0.50
C ALA A 200 -10.72 2.29 -0.34
N ILE A 201 -9.54 2.45 0.29
CA ILE A 201 -8.24 2.25 -0.35
C ILE A 201 -8.13 0.81 -0.87
N MET A 202 -8.43 -0.18 -0.04
CA MET A 202 -8.37 -1.58 -0.44
C MET A 202 -9.28 -1.90 -1.62
N LYS A 203 -10.49 -1.31 -1.66
CA LYS A 203 -11.38 -1.47 -2.81
C LYS A 203 -10.73 -0.91 -4.09
N GLU A 204 -10.18 0.30 -4.03
CA GLU A 204 -9.54 0.93 -5.20
C GLU A 204 -8.31 0.12 -5.67
N LEU A 205 -7.49 -0.41 -4.74
CA LEU A 205 -6.35 -1.25 -5.08
C LEU A 205 -6.74 -2.60 -5.71
N ILE A 206 -7.83 -3.23 -5.22
CA ILE A 206 -8.34 -4.49 -5.78
C ILE A 206 -8.83 -4.29 -7.21
N ASP A 207 -9.47 -3.15 -7.48
CA ASP A 207 -10.00 -2.80 -8.80
C ASP A 207 -8.88 -2.24 -9.73
N TYR A 208 -7.68 -1.94 -9.20
CA TYR A 208 -6.57 -1.39 -9.99
C TYR A 208 -5.86 -2.51 -10.78
N PRO A 209 -5.66 -2.34 -12.11
CA PRO A 209 -5.25 -3.45 -12.96
C PRO A 209 -3.83 -3.96 -12.67
N ASN A 210 -2.89 -3.07 -12.36
CA ASN A 210 -1.48 -3.43 -12.21
C ASN A 210 -0.88 -2.82 -10.94
N VAL A 211 -1.01 -3.53 -9.83
CA VAL A 211 -0.54 -3.11 -8.51
C VAL A 211 0.17 -4.25 -7.79
N ASP A 212 1.22 -3.91 -7.08
CA ASP A 212 1.83 -4.77 -6.06
C ASP A 212 2.00 -4.02 -4.73
N VAL A 213 2.09 -4.79 -3.65
CA VAL A 213 2.17 -4.25 -2.29
C VAL A 213 3.32 -4.90 -1.54
N GLN A 214 4.21 -4.10 -0.97
CA GLN A 214 5.14 -4.58 0.04
C GLN A 214 4.47 -4.43 1.41
N TRP A 215 4.30 -5.54 2.14
CA TRP A 215 3.58 -5.49 3.42
C TRP A 215 4.23 -4.55 4.42
N GLY A 216 3.43 -3.63 4.97
CA GLY A 216 3.85 -2.76 6.06
C GLY A 216 3.64 -3.40 7.44
N ASN A 217 4.22 -2.80 8.48
CA ASN A 217 4.04 -3.33 9.84
C ASN A 217 2.59 -3.18 10.34
N HIS A 218 1.85 -2.17 9.90
CA HIS A 218 0.42 -2.06 10.20
C HIS A 218 -0.40 -3.09 9.41
N ASP A 219 -0.06 -3.36 8.15
CA ASP A 219 -0.74 -4.37 7.33
C ASP A 219 -0.59 -5.77 7.91
N ILE A 220 0.62 -6.15 8.31
CA ILE A 220 0.93 -7.45 8.95
C ILE A 220 0.09 -7.67 10.22
N VAL A 221 -0.14 -6.63 11.02
CA VAL A 221 -0.99 -6.74 12.21
C VAL A 221 -2.44 -7.02 11.85
N TRP A 222 -2.97 -6.38 10.80
CA TRP A 222 -4.32 -6.65 10.30
C TRP A 222 -4.42 -8.05 9.68
N MET A 223 -3.38 -8.51 8.96
CA MET A 223 -3.28 -9.90 8.48
C MET A 223 -3.32 -10.90 9.63
N GLY A 224 -2.56 -10.66 10.70
CA GLY A 224 -2.59 -11.48 11.91
C GLY A 224 -3.94 -11.47 12.61
N ALA A 225 -4.58 -10.30 12.70
CA ALA A 225 -5.93 -10.18 13.29
C ALA A 225 -6.97 -10.95 12.49
N ALA A 226 -6.93 -10.91 11.15
CA ALA A 226 -7.82 -11.67 10.27
C ALA A 226 -7.69 -13.19 10.46
N LEU A 227 -6.51 -13.66 10.88
CA LEU A 227 -6.26 -15.08 11.22
C LEU A 227 -6.60 -15.44 12.68
N GLY A 228 -7.12 -14.50 13.47
CA GLY A 228 -7.45 -14.73 14.88
C GLY A 228 -6.26 -14.65 15.82
N GLN A 229 -5.12 -14.02 15.42
CA GLN A 229 -4.01 -13.82 16.33
C GLN A 229 -4.38 -12.75 17.38
N ARG A 230 -4.54 -13.18 18.64
CA ARG A 230 -5.09 -12.35 19.73
C ARG A 230 -4.24 -11.11 20.03
N GLY A 231 -2.93 -11.20 19.95
CA GLY A 231 -2.02 -10.05 20.12
C GLY A 231 -2.23 -8.99 19.02
N CYS A 232 -2.40 -9.44 17.78
CA CYS A 232 -2.72 -8.57 16.64
C CYS A 232 -4.12 -7.94 16.78
N ILE A 233 -5.14 -8.71 17.14
CA ILE A 233 -6.50 -8.21 17.40
C ILE A 233 -6.47 -7.12 18.49
N ALA A 234 -5.80 -7.40 19.60
CA ALA A 234 -5.69 -6.44 20.71
C ALA A 234 -5.01 -5.14 20.25
N HIS A 235 -3.97 -5.25 19.42
CA HIS A 235 -3.31 -4.07 18.85
C HIS A 235 -4.25 -3.29 17.93
N VAL A 236 -4.88 -3.93 16.94
CA VAL A 236 -5.77 -3.30 15.96
C VAL A 236 -6.90 -2.54 16.66
N VAL A 237 -7.62 -3.20 17.56
CA VAL A 237 -8.76 -2.58 18.27
C VAL A 237 -8.30 -1.42 19.15
N ARG A 238 -7.20 -1.60 19.91
CA ARG A 238 -6.61 -0.53 20.71
C ARG A 238 -6.18 0.66 19.87
N ASN A 239 -5.60 0.40 18.70
CA ASN A 239 -5.13 1.44 17.80
C ASN A 239 -6.30 2.20 17.16
N CYS A 240 -7.35 1.53 16.71
CA CYS A 240 -8.58 2.17 16.25
C CYS A 240 -9.18 3.08 17.34
N ALA A 241 -9.27 2.62 18.60
CA ALA A 241 -9.73 3.44 19.72
C ALA A 241 -8.82 4.66 19.95
N ARG A 242 -7.49 4.49 19.85
CA ARG A 242 -6.50 5.57 20.06
C ARG A 242 -6.63 6.71 19.05
N TYR A 243 -7.01 6.40 17.81
CA TYR A 243 -7.21 7.40 16.77
C TYR A 243 -8.67 7.84 16.60
N GLY A 244 -9.58 7.32 17.43
CA GLY A 244 -11.00 7.65 17.37
C GLY A 244 -11.73 7.01 16.17
N ASN A 245 -11.18 5.96 15.61
CA ASN A 245 -11.65 5.34 14.36
C ASN A 245 -12.26 3.94 14.59
N LEU A 246 -12.96 3.71 15.72
CA LEU A 246 -13.64 2.43 15.94
C LEU A 246 -14.72 2.12 14.89
N SER A 247 -15.24 3.13 14.19
CA SER A 247 -16.15 2.99 13.06
C SER A 247 -15.56 2.15 11.91
N ILE A 248 -14.24 2.12 11.75
CA ILE A 248 -13.59 1.21 10.80
C ILE A 248 -13.99 -0.23 11.10
N LEU A 249 -13.94 -0.65 12.37
CA LEU A 249 -14.30 -2.00 12.76
C LEU A 249 -15.79 -2.27 12.56
N THR A 250 -16.65 -1.36 13.05
CA THR A 250 -18.10 -1.57 13.10
C THR A 250 -18.82 -1.29 11.78
N GLU A 251 -18.48 -0.19 11.10
CA GLU A 251 -19.18 0.28 9.90
C GLU A 251 -18.52 -0.26 8.62
N SER A 252 -17.19 -0.20 8.54
CA SER A 252 -16.48 -0.65 7.33
C SER A 252 -16.40 -2.17 7.25
N TYR A 253 -16.09 -2.87 8.37
CA TYR A 253 -15.87 -4.31 8.41
C TYR A 253 -16.99 -5.10 9.08
N GLY A 254 -17.93 -4.47 9.78
CA GLY A 254 -19.00 -5.17 10.50
C GLY A 254 -18.52 -6.00 11.69
N ILE A 255 -17.35 -5.69 12.24
CA ILE A 255 -16.77 -6.35 13.42
C ILE A 255 -17.46 -5.80 14.67
N ASP A 256 -18.15 -6.67 15.42
CA ASP A 256 -18.89 -6.27 16.63
C ASP A 256 -17.95 -6.02 17.80
N VAL A 257 -17.87 -4.76 18.24
CA VAL A 257 -17.11 -4.34 19.43
C VAL A 257 -18.01 -4.09 20.65
N LEU A 258 -19.30 -4.37 20.58
CA LEU A 258 -20.24 -4.13 21.67
C LEU A 258 -19.90 -4.91 22.96
N PRO A 259 -19.53 -6.22 22.90
CA PRO A 259 -19.09 -6.94 24.09
C PRO A 259 -17.91 -6.29 24.80
N LEU A 260 -16.94 -5.78 24.03
CA LEU A 260 -15.80 -5.04 24.56
C LEU A 260 -16.21 -3.69 25.16
N ALA A 261 -17.07 -2.93 24.50
CA ALA A 261 -17.57 -1.66 25.01
C ALA A 261 -18.28 -1.82 26.38
N LEU A 262 -19.14 -2.82 26.52
CA LEU A 262 -19.82 -3.13 27.78
C LEU A 262 -18.83 -3.57 28.86
N PHE A 263 -17.85 -4.40 28.53
CA PHE A 263 -16.77 -4.79 29.44
C PHE A 263 -15.95 -3.56 29.89
N ALA A 264 -15.54 -2.69 28.96
CA ALA A 264 -14.75 -1.50 29.24
C ALA A 264 -15.50 -0.53 30.19
N LEU A 265 -16.79 -0.30 29.94
CA LEU A 265 -17.64 0.52 30.83
C LEU A 265 -17.82 -0.11 32.21
N LYS A 266 -17.95 -1.42 32.31
CA LYS A 266 -18.07 -2.14 33.58
C LYS A 266 -16.77 -2.09 34.39
N ALA A 267 -15.64 -2.36 33.74
CA ALA A 267 -14.34 -2.48 34.42
C ALA A 267 -13.70 -1.11 34.73
N TYR A 268 -13.87 -0.13 33.83
CA TYR A 268 -13.21 1.18 33.87
C TYR A 268 -14.18 2.37 33.89
N GLY A 269 -15.48 2.16 34.18
CA GLY A 269 -16.50 3.22 34.14
C GLY A 269 -16.20 4.43 35.00
N ASP A 270 -15.67 4.24 36.21
CA ASP A 270 -15.29 5.29 37.17
C ASP A 270 -13.81 5.67 37.08
N ASP A 271 -13.04 5.04 36.17
CA ASP A 271 -11.60 5.30 36.02
C ASP A 271 -11.37 6.48 35.07
N PRO A 272 -10.58 7.50 35.47
CA PRO A 272 -10.24 8.61 34.58
C PRO A 272 -9.34 8.20 33.41
N CYS A 273 -8.79 6.99 33.39
CA CYS A 273 -7.92 6.43 32.34
C CYS A 273 -6.79 7.39 31.93
N VAL A 274 -6.04 7.86 32.92
CA VAL A 274 -4.95 8.83 32.73
C VAL A 274 -3.87 8.21 31.81
N GLY A 275 -3.49 8.93 30.75
CA GLY A 275 -2.50 8.43 29.77
C GLY A 275 -3.12 7.82 28.50
N TYR A 276 -4.43 7.59 28.47
CA TYR A 276 -5.14 6.99 27.33
C TYR A 276 -5.88 8.02 26.45
N ALA A 277 -5.47 9.30 26.49
CA ALA A 277 -6.03 10.31 25.60
C ALA A 277 -5.83 9.94 24.12
N LEU A 278 -6.85 10.23 23.31
CA LEU A 278 -6.81 9.97 21.88
C LEU A 278 -5.71 10.80 21.19
N LYS A 279 -5.15 10.26 20.10
CA LYS A 279 -4.16 10.93 19.24
C LYS A 279 -4.81 11.88 18.24
N SER A 280 -6.02 11.56 17.80
CA SER A 280 -6.85 12.40 16.94
C SER A 280 -8.30 12.38 17.44
N ASN A 281 -9.05 13.41 17.08
CA ASN A 281 -10.48 13.48 17.33
C ASN A 281 -11.19 13.79 16.00
N PRO A 282 -11.77 12.79 15.33
CA PRO A 282 -12.47 12.99 14.08
C PRO A 282 -13.87 13.61 14.23
N GLY A 283 -14.14 14.33 15.33
CA GLY A 283 -15.42 14.97 15.61
C GLY A 283 -16.32 14.17 16.55
N LEU A 284 -15.74 13.29 17.37
CA LEU A 284 -16.47 12.49 18.36
C LEU A 284 -17.13 13.37 19.44
N SER A 285 -18.32 12.96 19.87
CA SER A 285 -18.99 13.54 21.06
C SER A 285 -18.20 13.25 22.33
N PRO A 286 -18.45 13.99 23.44
CA PRO A 286 -17.79 13.72 24.72
C PRO A 286 -18.00 12.29 25.23
N GLU A 287 -19.19 11.72 25.00
CA GLU A 287 -19.54 10.35 25.39
C GLU A 287 -18.76 9.31 24.57
N GLU A 288 -18.63 9.53 23.26
CA GLU A 288 -17.82 8.67 22.38
C GLU A 288 -16.34 8.77 22.72
N LEU A 289 -15.82 9.97 23.03
CA LEU A 289 -14.44 10.17 23.49
C LEU A 289 -14.17 9.38 24.77
N ASP A 290 -15.06 9.48 25.77
CA ASP A 290 -14.93 8.75 27.03
C ASP A 290 -14.96 7.23 26.81
N LEU A 291 -15.86 6.74 25.96
CA LEU A 291 -15.93 5.31 25.61
C LEU A 291 -14.64 4.84 24.90
N ASN A 292 -14.15 5.60 23.92
CA ASN A 292 -12.90 5.26 23.21
C ASN A 292 -11.70 5.18 24.17
N VAL A 293 -11.59 6.10 25.13
CA VAL A 293 -10.54 6.09 26.16
C VAL A 293 -10.62 4.83 27.01
N LYS A 294 -11.82 4.40 27.44
CA LYS A 294 -12.04 3.20 28.25
C LYS A 294 -11.76 1.92 27.47
N ILE A 295 -12.20 1.86 26.21
CA ILE A 295 -11.90 0.74 25.30
C ILE A 295 -10.38 0.66 25.08
N GLN A 296 -9.71 1.77 24.85
CA GLN A 296 -8.27 1.82 24.66
C GLN A 296 -7.52 1.26 25.88
N LYS A 297 -7.92 1.63 27.11
CA LYS A 297 -7.34 1.09 28.34
C LYS A 297 -7.64 -0.40 28.51
N ALA A 298 -8.88 -0.81 28.33
CA ALA A 298 -9.28 -2.21 28.42
C ALA A 298 -8.45 -3.08 27.45
N MET A 299 -8.34 -2.64 26.20
CA MET A 299 -7.54 -3.37 25.21
C MET A 299 -6.05 -3.34 25.50
N ALA A 300 -5.50 -2.26 26.07
CA ALA A 300 -4.09 -2.24 26.46
C ALA A 300 -3.78 -3.27 27.54
N ILE A 301 -4.64 -3.41 28.55
CA ILE A 301 -4.46 -4.43 29.61
C ILE A 301 -4.62 -5.84 29.05
N LEU A 302 -5.63 -6.08 28.20
CA LEU A 302 -5.80 -7.34 27.48
C LEU A 302 -4.57 -7.66 26.64
N GLN A 303 -4.05 -6.68 25.89
CA GLN A 303 -2.84 -6.84 25.08
C GLN A 303 -1.63 -7.27 25.93
N PHE A 304 -1.37 -6.63 27.06
CA PHE A 304 -0.26 -7.00 27.93
C PHE A 304 -0.38 -8.44 28.45
N LYS A 305 -1.59 -8.92 28.68
CA LYS A 305 -1.84 -10.30 29.12
C LYS A 305 -1.62 -11.31 27.99
N VAL A 306 -2.24 -11.09 26.82
CA VAL A 306 -2.15 -12.04 25.70
C VAL A 306 -0.75 -12.05 25.09
N GLU A 307 -0.06 -10.90 25.02
CA GLU A 307 1.32 -10.83 24.56
C GLU A 307 2.26 -11.59 25.48
N ALA A 308 2.08 -11.53 26.82
CA ALA A 308 2.87 -12.30 27.74
C ALA A 308 2.70 -13.82 27.55
N GLN A 309 1.47 -14.28 27.27
CA GLN A 309 1.19 -15.68 26.94
C GLN A 309 1.88 -16.10 25.64
N LEU A 310 1.87 -15.23 24.60
CA LEU A 310 2.57 -15.47 23.33
C LEU A 310 4.07 -15.52 23.50
N ILE A 311 4.65 -14.69 24.37
CA ILE A 311 6.08 -14.71 24.71
C ILE A 311 6.45 -16.05 25.34
N ASP A 312 5.64 -16.54 26.30
CA ASP A 312 5.86 -17.84 26.96
C ASP A 312 5.76 -19.01 25.97
N GLU A 313 4.86 -18.94 24.98
CA GLU A 313 4.73 -19.95 23.93
C GLU A 313 5.85 -19.90 22.88
N ASN A 314 6.48 -18.74 22.70
CA ASN A 314 7.50 -18.48 21.66
C ASN A 314 8.81 -17.94 22.25
N PRO A 315 9.53 -18.69 23.11
CA PRO A 315 10.72 -18.20 23.81
C PRO A 315 11.88 -17.83 22.87
N THR A 316 11.89 -18.34 21.64
CA THR A 316 12.89 -18.00 20.61
C THR A 316 12.80 -16.55 20.12
N PHE A 317 11.68 -15.86 20.35
CA PHE A 317 11.52 -14.45 20.00
C PHE A 317 12.29 -13.49 20.92
N GLY A 318 12.74 -13.95 22.11
CA GLY A 318 13.60 -13.16 22.98
C GLY A 318 12.95 -11.93 23.61
N LEU A 319 11.65 -11.97 23.88
CA LEU A 319 10.82 -10.82 24.31
C LEU A 319 10.46 -10.83 25.80
N GLU A 320 11.16 -11.62 26.64
CA GLU A 320 10.85 -11.75 28.07
C GLU A 320 10.86 -10.42 28.84
N ASP A 321 11.70 -9.48 28.44
CA ASP A 321 11.79 -8.14 29.02
C ASP A 321 10.54 -7.26 28.75
N ARG A 322 9.65 -7.70 27.85
CA ARG A 322 8.39 -7.00 27.56
C ARG A 322 7.24 -7.40 28.48
N LYS A 323 7.44 -8.42 29.32
CA LYS A 323 6.49 -8.86 30.34
C LYS A 323 6.61 -7.98 31.58
N LEU A 324 5.89 -6.85 31.65
CA LEU A 324 6.08 -5.82 32.67
C LEU A 324 5.05 -5.82 33.81
N LEU A 325 3.84 -6.43 33.64
CA LEU A 325 2.81 -6.41 34.68
C LEU A 325 3.30 -7.01 36.01
N HIS A 326 4.07 -8.11 35.99
CA HIS A 326 4.57 -8.76 37.19
C HIS A 326 5.66 -7.97 37.93
N THR A 327 6.24 -6.93 37.29
CA THR A 327 7.29 -6.08 37.90
C THR A 327 6.69 -4.85 38.62
N ILE A 328 5.36 -4.72 38.64
CA ILE A 328 4.65 -3.65 39.33
C ILE A 328 4.67 -3.88 40.84
N ASP A 329 5.23 -2.90 41.59
CA ASP A 329 5.05 -2.79 43.03
C ASP A 329 3.77 -2.00 43.35
N ARG A 330 2.79 -2.67 43.95
CA ARG A 330 1.48 -2.10 44.27
C ARG A 330 1.48 -1.20 45.51
N GLU A 331 2.47 -1.34 46.37
CA GLU A 331 2.57 -0.51 47.59
C GLU A 331 3.13 0.88 47.23
N SER A 332 4.16 0.90 46.38
CA SER A 332 4.76 2.16 45.90
C SER A 332 4.13 2.70 44.62
N ASN A 333 3.31 1.94 43.91
CA ASN A 333 2.80 2.23 42.58
C ASN A 333 3.94 2.52 41.58
N THR A 334 4.94 1.67 41.57
CA THR A 334 6.09 1.76 40.68
C THR A 334 6.23 0.50 39.81
N VAL A 335 7.01 0.59 38.75
CA VAL A 335 7.35 -0.52 37.84
C VAL A 335 8.82 -0.46 37.50
N VAL A 336 9.46 -1.62 37.32
CA VAL A 336 10.84 -1.69 36.89
C VAL A 336 10.91 -1.94 35.38
N VAL A 337 11.56 -1.02 34.65
CA VAL A 337 11.83 -1.12 33.21
C VAL A 337 13.32 -0.95 32.98
N ASP A 338 13.95 -1.87 32.26
CA ASP A 338 15.39 -1.86 31.98
C ASP A 338 16.26 -1.69 33.27
N GLY A 339 15.81 -2.26 34.40
CA GLY A 339 16.47 -2.17 35.70
C GLY A 339 16.31 -0.84 36.44
N ILE A 340 15.50 0.08 35.95
CA ILE A 340 15.20 1.37 36.55
C ILE A 340 13.74 1.38 37.03
N GLU A 341 13.53 1.89 38.26
CA GLU A 341 12.22 2.02 38.87
C GLU A 341 11.55 3.34 38.44
N TYR A 342 10.30 3.25 37.94
CA TYR A 342 9.50 4.40 37.50
C TYR A 342 8.16 4.44 38.19
N PRO A 343 7.63 5.62 38.60
CA PRO A 343 6.28 5.76 39.10
C PRO A 343 5.25 5.55 37.97
N LEU A 344 4.17 4.82 38.28
CA LEU A 344 3.03 4.66 37.38
C LEU A 344 2.17 5.94 37.37
N THR A 345 1.77 6.37 36.18
CA THR A 345 0.83 7.49 36.00
C THR A 345 -0.62 7.07 36.22
N ASP A 346 -0.92 5.80 35.98
CA ASP A 346 -2.25 5.20 36.12
C ASP A 346 -2.12 3.81 36.76
N PRO A 347 -2.22 3.69 38.10
CA PRO A 347 -2.06 2.42 38.84
C PRO A 347 -3.38 1.63 38.99
N VAL A 348 -4.39 1.87 38.15
CA VAL A 348 -5.71 1.23 38.24
C VAL A 348 -5.80 0.02 37.32
N PHE A 349 -5.78 -1.19 37.91
CA PHE A 349 -5.81 -2.47 37.20
C PHE A 349 -6.88 -3.41 37.78
N PRO A 350 -8.18 -3.12 37.61
CA PRO A 350 -9.26 -3.83 38.30
C PRO A 350 -9.41 -5.30 37.90
N THR A 351 -8.90 -5.68 36.72
CA THR A 351 -9.03 -7.04 36.15
C THR A 351 -7.73 -7.86 36.26
N VAL A 352 -6.67 -7.31 36.85
CA VAL A 352 -5.39 -8.03 37.02
C VAL A 352 -5.43 -8.84 38.33
N ASP A 353 -5.26 -10.16 38.21
CA ASP A 353 -4.99 -11.06 39.33
C ASP A 353 -3.48 -11.03 39.63
N TRP A 354 -3.10 -10.48 40.78
CA TRP A 354 -1.69 -10.28 41.11
C TRP A 354 -0.94 -11.55 41.48
N ASP A 355 -1.65 -12.66 41.72
CA ASP A 355 -1.02 -13.98 41.89
C ASP A 355 -0.70 -14.63 40.52
N ASP A 356 -1.40 -14.22 39.46
CA ASP A 356 -1.16 -14.60 38.07
C ASP A 356 -1.54 -13.43 37.13
N PRO A 357 -0.69 -12.42 36.97
CA PRO A 357 -1.03 -11.16 36.34
C PRO A 357 -1.32 -11.24 34.83
N TYR A 358 -0.97 -12.34 34.20
CA TYR A 358 -1.19 -12.58 32.78
C TYR A 358 -2.37 -13.46 32.47
N ARG A 359 -3.06 -13.99 33.50
CA ARG A 359 -4.29 -14.75 33.32
C ARG A 359 -5.44 -13.83 32.93
N LEU A 360 -6.18 -14.20 31.88
CA LEU A 360 -7.44 -13.56 31.56
C LEU A 360 -8.51 -13.94 32.57
N THR A 361 -9.35 -12.99 32.96
CA THR A 361 -10.61 -13.31 33.67
C THR A 361 -11.60 -13.99 32.71
N ASP A 362 -12.64 -14.63 33.22
CA ASP A 362 -13.68 -15.26 32.38
C ASP A 362 -14.35 -14.24 31.45
N GLU A 363 -14.52 -12.97 31.90
CA GLU A 363 -15.09 -11.90 31.09
C GLU A 363 -14.11 -11.43 29.99
N GLU A 364 -12.83 -11.30 30.30
CA GLU A 364 -11.78 -10.96 29.33
C GLU A 364 -11.63 -12.04 28.27
N GLU A 365 -11.68 -13.33 28.67
CA GLU A 365 -11.65 -14.46 27.74
C GLU A 365 -12.86 -14.44 26.80
N ALA A 366 -14.06 -14.15 27.33
CA ALA A 366 -15.27 -14.04 26.51
C ALA A 366 -15.18 -12.89 25.50
N VAL A 367 -14.60 -11.73 25.89
CA VAL A 367 -14.39 -10.58 25.00
C VAL A 367 -13.38 -10.94 23.90
N MET A 368 -12.24 -11.55 24.26
CA MET A 368 -11.23 -11.93 23.28
C MET A 368 -11.73 -12.98 22.29
N THR A 369 -12.52 -13.96 22.79
CA THR A 369 -13.13 -14.98 21.91
C THR A 369 -14.15 -14.36 20.94
N ALA A 370 -14.99 -13.44 21.42
CA ALA A 370 -15.94 -12.75 20.55
C ALA A 370 -15.27 -11.90 19.47
N LEU A 371 -14.18 -11.21 19.82
CA LEU A 371 -13.39 -10.44 18.85
C LEU A 371 -12.70 -11.37 17.84
N GLU A 372 -12.08 -12.47 18.32
CA GLU A 372 -11.43 -13.47 17.45
C GLU A 372 -12.41 -14.02 16.42
N GLU A 373 -13.61 -14.45 16.86
CA GLU A 373 -14.68 -14.93 15.98
C GLU A 373 -15.12 -13.85 14.97
N ALA A 374 -15.24 -12.59 15.40
CA ALA A 374 -15.67 -11.50 14.54
C ALA A 374 -14.63 -11.18 13.45
N PHE A 375 -13.33 -11.14 13.78
CA PHE A 375 -12.27 -10.91 12.81
C PHE A 375 -12.14 -12.06 11.80
N VAL A 376 -12.11 -13.30 12.27
CA VAL A 376 -11.96 -14.49 11.43
C VAL A 376 -13.12 -14.66 10.45
N ASN A 377 -14.35 -14.32 10.87
CA ASN A 377 -15.54 -14.48 10.04
C ASN A 377 -15.91 -13.24 9.22
N CYS A 378 -15.10 -12.18 9.23
CA CYS A 378 -15.34 -10.98 8.43
C CYS A 378 -14.96 -11.22 6.95
N GLU A 379 -15.93 -11.55 6.10
CA GLU A 379 -15.72 -11.84 4.67
C GLU A 379 -15.01 -10.70 3.91
N LYS A 380 -15.33 -9.44 4.21
CA LYS A 380 -14.70 -8.29 3.58
C LYS A 380 -13.21 -8.23 3.94
N LEU A 381 -12.86 -8.45 5.22
CA LEU A 381 -11.47 -8.47 5.66
C LEU A 381 -10.72 -9.65 5.03
N GLN A 382 -11.33 -10.85 4.96
CA GLN A 382 -10.70 -12.00 4.31
C GLN A 382 -10.39 -11.76 2.83
N ARG A 383 -11.28 -11.08 2.09
CA ARG A 383 -11.01 -10.69 0.69
C ARG A 383 -9.83 -9.72 0.57
N HIS A 384 -9.71 -8.77 1.49
CA HIS A 384 -8.58 -7.84 1.52
C HIS A 384 -7.26 -8.58 1.82
N MET A 385 -7.29 -9.56 2.73
CA MET A 385 -6.11 -10.38 3.02
C MET A 385 -5.73 -11.29 1.85
N ALA A 386 -6.71 -11.83 1.13
CA ALA A 386 -6.44 -12.59 -0.09
C ALA A 386 -5.72 -11.74 -1.16
N PHE A 387 -6.12 -10.49 -1.32
CA PHE A 387 -5.41 -9.54 -2.19
C PHE A 387 -3.97 -9.29 -1.73
N PHE A 388 -3.73 -9.09 -0.42
CA PHE A 388 -2.38 -8.94 0.12
C PHE A 388 -1.51 -10.18 -0.11
N LEU A 389 -2.08 -11.37 -0.13
CA LEU A 389 -1.34 -12.60 -0.43
C LEU A 389 -1.06 -12.74 -1.93
N GLU A 390 -2.03 -12.39 -2.77
CA GLU A 390 -1.91 -12.52 -4.22
C GLU A 390 -0.94 -11.48 -4.81
N ARG A 391 -1.09 -10.21 -4.40
CA ARG A 391 -0.37 -9.06 -4.95
C ARG A 391 0.76 -8.56 -4.05
N GLY A 392 0.89 -9.13 -2.85
CA GLY A 392 1.83 -8.67 -1.83
C GLY A 392 3.00 -9.60 -1.59
N SER A 393 4.06 -9.01 -1.03
CA SER A 393 5.28 -9.68 -0.57
C SER A 393 5.99 -8.82 0.49
N LEU A 394 6.99 -9.40 1.14
CA LEU A 394 7.81 -8.64 2.10
C LEU A 394 8.76 -7.66 1.39
N TYR A 395 9.21 -7.99 0.19
CA TYR A 395 10.01 -7.14 -0.68
C TYR A 395 9.75 -7.45 -2.14
N ARG A 396 10.13 -6.54 -3.03
CA ARG A 396 10.12 -6.72 -4.47
C ARG A 396 11.38 -6.12 -5.09
N ILE A 397 11.88 -6.75 -6.13
CA ILE A 397 12.92 -6.21 -7.00
C ILE A 397 12.31 -6.05 -8.38
N GLU A 398 12.36 -4.85 -8.93
CA GLU A 398 11.90 -4.55 -10.28
C GLU A 398 12.65 -3.34 -10.82
N ASN A 399 13.08 -3.39 -12.06
CA ASN A 399 13.80 -2.31 -12.74
C ASN A 399 14.97 -1.75 -11.91
N ASP A 400 15.85 -2.65 -11.40
CA ASP A 400 16.96 -2.32 -10.50
C ASP A 400 16.56 -1.61 -9.19
N THR A 401 15.28 -1.64 -8.81
CA THR A 401 14.76 -1.05 -7.59
C THR A 401 14.39 -2.15 -6.59
N LEU A 402 15.00 -2.13 -5.41
CA LEU A 402 14.65 -2.96 -4.26
C LEU A 402 13.63 -2.20 -3.40
N MET A 403 12.43 -2.72 -3.30
CA MET A 403 11.33 -2.17 -2.52
C MET A 403 11.06 -3.01 -1.29
N PHE A 404 10.97 -2.39 -0.13
CA PHE A 404 10.51 -2.99 1.13
C PHE A 404 10.00 -1.88 2.05
N HIS A 405 9.13 -2.23 3.01
CA HIS A 405 8.48 -1.19 3.80
C HIS A 405 9.43 -0.44 4.74
N ALA A 406 10.21 -1.11 5.62
CA ALA A 406 10.93 -0.41 6.69
C ALA A 406 12.46 -0.47 6.58
N CYS A 407 13.09 -1.63 6.78
CA CYS A 407 14.55 -1.72 6.72
C CYS A 407 15.06 -3.13 6.39
N VAL A 408 16.28 -3.22 5.88
CA VAL A 408 17.11 -4.42 6.01
C VAL A 408 17.82 -4.33 7.37
N PRO A 409 17.55 -5.25 8.34
CA PRO A 409 18.15 -5.16 9.67
C PRO A 409 19.68 -5.20 9.62
N LEU A 410 20.33 -4.19 10.22
CA LEU A 410 21.77 -4.06 10.27
C LEU A 410 22.27 -4.03 11.73
N SER A 411 23.51 -4.47 11.94
CA SER A 411 24.29 -4.22 13.13
C SER A 411 24.96 -2.84 13.07
N GLU A 412 25.52 -2.34 14.18
CA GLU A 412 26.15 -1.01 14.24
C GLU A 412 27.37 -0.87 13.31
N ASP A 413 28.04 -1.98 12.97
CA ASP A 413 29.17 -2.02 12.05
C ASP A 413 28.78 -2.10 10.56
N GLY A 414 27.48 -2.07 10.26
CA GLY A 414 26.93 -2.14 8.91
C GLY A 414 26.81 -3.57 8.35
N SER A 415 27.13 -4.60 9.12
CA SER A 415 26.87 -5.98 8.72
C SER A 415 25.37 -6.32 8.82
N LEU A 416 24.92 -7.29 8.03
CA LEU A 416 23.55 -7.81 8.11
C LEU A 416 23.30 -8.41 9.51
N LYS A 417 22.22 -7.96 10.17
CA LYS A 417 21.87 -8.44 11.51
C LYS A 417 21.15 -9.77 11.42
N GLU A 418 21.66 -10.76 12.18
CA GLU A 418 21.03 -12.06 12.31
C GLU A 418 19.77 -11.99 13.18
N ALA A 419 18.71 -12.67 12.74
CA ALA A 419 17.49 -12.91 13.50
C ALA A 419 17.24 -14.42 13.64
N ASN A 420 16.72 -14.84 14.79
CA ASN A 420 16.37 -16.23 15.05
C ASN A 420 14.87 -16.44 14.81
N ILE A 421 14.53 -17.09 13.71
CA ILE A 421 13.16 -17.46 13.39
C ILE A 421 12.98 -18.97 13.60
N TYR A 422 12.37 -19.33 14.72
CA TYR A 422 12.11 -20.72 15.12
C TYR A 422 13.31 -21.67 15.08
N GLY A 423 14.51 -21.15 15.45
CA GLY A 423 15.76 -21.89 15.48
C GLY A 423 16.61 -21.77 14.21
N SER A 424 16.11 -21.16 13.16
CA SER A 424 16.89 -20.77 11.98
C SER A 424 17.47 -19.37 12.19
N VAL A 425 18.79 -19.24 12.11
CA VAL A 425 19.50 -17.95 12.20
C VAL A 425 19.70 -17.42 10.78
N LEU A 426 19.03 -16.33 10.46
CA LEU A 426 18.92 -15.79 9.11
C LEU A 426 19.20 -14.28 9.11
N ALA A 427 19.71 -13.75 7.98
CA ALA A 427 19.96 -12.33 7.79
C ALA A 427 19.72 -11.95 6.32
N GLY A 428 19.57 -10.66 6.06
CA GLY A 428 19.41 -10.12 4.70
C GLY A 428 18.28 -10.78 3.92
N ARG A 429 18.51 -11.08 2.63
CA ARG A 429 17.51 -11.69 1.74
C ARG A 429 16.95 -13.01 2.29
N ALA A 430 17.81 -13.88 2.84
CA ALA A 430 17.35 -15.16 3.39
C ALA A 430 16.37 -14.99 4.57
N LEU A 431 16.48 -13.90 5.34
CA LEU A 431 15.50 -13.54 6.38
C LEU A 431 14.18 -13.10 5.76
N PHE A 432 14.23 -12.27 4.73
CA PHE A 432 13.02 -11.81 4.02
C PHE A 432 12.27 -12.98 3.37
N ASP A 433 12.99 -13.86 2.64
CA ASP A 433 12.40 -15.02 1.97
C ASP A 433 11.72 -15.97 2.99
N ALA A 434 12.38 -16.24 4.12
CA ALA A 434 11.80 -17.08 5.16
C ALA A 434 10.57 -16.46 5.83
N ILE A 435 10.57 -15.15 6.09
CA ILE A 435 9.41 -14.45 6.64
C ILE A 435 8.23 -14.52 5.67
N ASP A 436 8.46 -14.23 4.37
CA ASP A 436 7.41 -14.31 3.34
C ASP A 436 6.78 -15.71 3.28
N GLU A 437 7.61 -16.77 3.33
CA GLU A 437 7.15 -18.16 3.39
C GLU A 437 6.28 -18.43 4.64
N TYR A 438 6.70 -17.97 5.83
CA TYR A 438 5.90 -18.14 7.05
C TYR A 438 4.58 -17.36 7.02
N VAL A 439 4.57 -16.16 6.43
CA VAL A 439 3.34 -15.38 6.25
C VAL A 439 2.35 -16.15 5.38
N ARG A 440 2.78 -16.68 4.23
CA ARG A 440 1.94 -17.50 3.35
C ARG A 440 1.49 -18.79 4.04
N THR A 441 2.38 -19.48 4.74
CA THR A 441 2.07 -20.66 5.55
C THR A 441 0.95 -20.39 6.57
N ALA A 442 0.92 -19.21 7.19
CA ALA A 442 -0.15 -18.85 8.14
C ALA A 442 -1.56 -18.93 7.54
N PHE A 443 -1.70 -18.63 6.26
CA PHE A 443 -2.98 -18.61 5.53
C PHE A 443 -3.28 -19.94 4.83
N GLU A 444 -2.31 -20.58 4.21
CA GLU A 444 -2.50 -21.59 3.18
C GLU A 444 -2.15 -23.01 3.62
N ASP A 445 -1.28 -23.19 4.64
CA ASP A 445 -0.81 -24.52 5.02
C ASP A 445 -1.93 -25.38 5.63
N PRO A 446 -2.10 -26.65 5.24
CA PRO A 446 -3.07 -27.54 5.84
C PRO A 446 -2.77 -27.94 7.29
N ASP A 447 -1.49 -27.86 7.72
CA ASP A 447 -1.06 -28.20 9.07
C ASP A 447 -1.39 -27.08 10.06
N PRO A 448 -2.24 -27.30 11.09
CA PRO A 448 -2.57 -26.30 12.09
C PRO A 448 -1.37 -25.78 12.89
N GLU A 449 -0.35 -26.60 13.13
CA GLU A 449 0.85 -26.19 13.87
C GLU A 449 1.74 -25.27 13.01
N ALA A 450 1.87 -25.55 11.71
CA ALA A 450 2.55 -24.68 10.79
C ALA A 450 1.83 -23.32 10.68
N ARG A 451 0.50 -23.32 10.52
CA ARG A 451 -0.28 -22.08 10.53
C ARG A 451 -0.15 -21.29 11.84
N LYS A 452 -0.12 -22.00 13.00
CA LYS A 452 0.08 -21.33 14.29
C LYS A 452 1.42 -20.60 14.33
N LYS A 453 2.50 -21.22 13.89
CA LYS A 453 3.82 -20.58 13.83
C LYS A 453 3.80 -19.35 12.92
N GLY A 454 3.21 -19.44 11.75
CA GLY A 454 3.06 -18.29 10.85
C GLY A 454 2.26 -17.15 11.50
N ARG A 455 1.11 -17.45 12.16
CA ARG A 455 0.31 -16.47 12.89
C ARG A 455 1.08 -15.78 14.01
N ASP A 456 1.84 -16.55 14.81
CA ASP A 456 2.62 -16.00 15.92
C ASP A 456 3.78 -15.14 15.40
N LEU A 457 4.33 -15.50 14.22
CA LEU A 457 5.34 -14.68 13.56
C LEU A 457 4.76 -13.34 13.08
N LEU A 458 3.53 -13.29 12.54
CA LEU A 458 2.87 -12.02 12.18
C LEU A 458 2.82 -11.05 13.37
N TRP A 459 2.52 -11.53 14.56
CA TRP A 459 2.59 -10.71 15.77
C TRP A 459 4.03 -10.28 16.11
N TYR A 460 5.03 -11.19 16.02
CA TYR A 460 6.42 -10.86 16.24
C TYR A 460 6.93 -9.77 15.29
N LEU A 461 6.54 -9.82 14.02
CA LEU A 461 6.97 -8.84 13.02
C LEU A 461 6.58 -7.40 13.38
N TRP A 462 5.54 -7.21 14.17
CA TRP A 462 5.11 -5.91 14.67
C TRP A 462 6.03 -5.32 15.74
N LEU A 463 6.75 -6.12 16.55
CA LEU A 463 7.42 -5.64 17.76
C LEU A 463 8.81 -6.23 18.01
N GLY A 464 9.22 -7.22 17.24
CA GLY A 464 10.50 -7.90 17.41
C GLY A 464 11.70 -7.10 16.88
N GLU A 465 12.78 -7.01 17.64
CA GLU A 465 13.99 -6.26 17.26
C GLU A 465 14.63 -6.76 15.95
N GLY A 466 14.52 -8.07 15.65
CA GLY A 466 15.02 -8.67 14.41
C GLY A 466 14.10 -8.52 13.21
N SER A 467 12.92 -7.90 13.38
CA SER A 467 11.94 -7.74 12.31
C SER A 467 12.36 -6.66 11.31
N PRO A 468 12.33 -6.96 10.00
CA PRO A 468 12.56 -5.96 8.96
C PRO A 468 11.42 -4.92 8.86
N LEU A 469 10.27 -5.19 9.49
CA LEU A 469 9.09 -4.30 9.48
C LEU A 469 9.03 -3.39 10.71
N PHE A 470 9.56 -3.81 11.85
CA PHE A 470 9.52 -3.01 13.07
C PHE A 470 10.64 -1.97 13.15
N ALA A 471 11.84 -2.34 12.74
CA ALA A 471 13.00 -1.46 12.57
C ALA A 471 13.45 -0.69 13.84
N LYS A 472 13.17 -1.22 15.03
CA LYS A 472 13.53 -0.62 16.34
C LYS A 472 13.94 -1.66 17.36
N SER A 473 14.57 -1.19 18.45
CA SER A 473 15.06 -2.06 19.52
C SER A 473 13.98 -2.68 20.40
N LYS A 474 12.88 -1.98 20.66
CA LYS A 474 11.75 -2.45 21.48
C LYS A 474 10.47 -1.69 21.17
N MET A 475 9.32 -2.31 21.42
CA MET A 475 8.01 -1.68 21.40
C MET A 475 7.65 -1.19 22.81
N ALA A 476 7.57 0.13 23.00
CA ALA A 476 7.34 0.76 24.30
C ALA A 476 5.86 1.03 24.61
N THR A 477 4.95 0.12 24.25
CA THR A 477 3.50 0.32 24.44
C THR A 477 3.13 0.51 25.90
N PHE A 478 3.65 -0.34 26.81
CA PHE A 478 3.38 -0.25 28.23
C PHE A 478 3.89 1.08 28.81
N GLU A 479 5.10 1.44 28.47
CA GLU A 479 5.75 2.66 28.96
C GLU A 479 5.05 3.93 28.47
N ILE A 480 4.54 3.91 27.22
CA ILE A 480 3.82 5.05 26.64
C ILE A 480 2.53 5.38 27.45
N TYR A 481 1.82 4.37 27.91
CA TYR A 481 0.58 4.56 28.66
C TYR A 481 0.79 4.82 30.14
N LEU A 482 1.76 4.15 30.75
CA LEU A 482 1.81 4.02 32.19
C LEU A 482 2.99 4.75 32.85
N ILE A 483 3.96 5.27 32.10
CA ILE A 483 5.14 5.96 32.63
C ILE A 483 5.22 7.36 32.01
N ALA A 484 5.34 8.41 32.84
CA ALA A 484 5.47 9.79 32.38
C ALA A 484 6.85 10.11 31.82
N ASP A 485 7.90 9.48 32.38
CA ASP A 485 9.28 9.72 31.96
C ASP A 485 9.53 9.23 30.52
N LYS A 486 9.96 10.18 29.67
CA LYS A 486 10.25 9.89 28.27
C LYS A 486 11.48 8.98 28.09
N ALA A 487 12.36 8.90 29.10
CA ALA A 487 13.54 8.01 29.02
C ALA A 487 13.13 6.54 28.95
N ALA A 488 12.11 6.12 29.71
CA ALA A 488 11.56 4.76 29.66
C ALA A 488 10.98 4.39 28.29
N ARG A 489 10.49 5.39 27.53
CA ARG A 489 9.81 5.23 26.25
C ARG A 489 10.76 5.25 25.05
N LYS A 490 12.08 5.26 25.27
CA LYS A 490 13.06 5.42 24.19
C LYS A 490 13.12 4.12 23.37
N GLU A 491 12.72 4.23 22.12
CA GLU A 491 12.89 3.21 21.09
C GLU A 491 14.06 3.62 20.19
N VAL A 492 15.09 2.78 20.11
CA VAL A 492 16.27 3.05 19.27
C VAL A 492 16.02 2.49 17.90
N LYS A 493 16.16 3.32 16.86
CA LYS A 493 16.02 2.87 15.47
C LYS A 493 17.13 1.90 15.09
N ASN A 494 16.82 0.99 14.17
CA ASN A 494 17.82 0.10 13.58
C ASN A 494 18.95 0.92 12.94
N PRO A 495 20.22 0.48 13.04
CA PRO A 495 21.37 1.15 12.44
C PRO A 495 21.23 1.43 10.93
N PHE A 496 20.39 0.69 10.21
CA PHE A 496 20.05 0.95 8.81
C PHE A 496 19.82 2.45 8.55
N TYR A 497 18.99 3.12 9.34
CA TYR A 497 18.67 4.54 9.13
C TYR A 497 19.83 5.51 9.35
N SER A 498 20.85 5.12 10.09
CA SER A 498 22.05 5.94 10.28
C SER A 498 23.15 5.66 9.26
N LEU A 499 23.03 4.56 8.49
CA LEU A 499 24.01 4.08 7.53
C LEU A 499 23.56 4.25 6.06
N LEU A 500 22.45 4.96 5.84
CA LEU A 500 21.86 5.15 4.48
C LEU A 500 22.76 5.91 3.50
N ASP A 501 23.77 6.66 4.00
CA ASP A 501 24.75 7.36 3.16
C ASP A 501 26.07 6.60 3.05
N ASP A 502 26.19 5.38 3.63
CA ASP A 502 27.39 4.54 3.51
C ASP A 502 27.30 3.64 2.27
N GLU A 503 28.02 4.01 1.23
CA GLU A 503 28.02 3.29 -0.05
C GLU A 503 28.49 1.84 0.08
N ALA A 504 29.41 1.51 1.03
CA ALA A 504 29.90 0.15 1.21
C ALA A 504 28.83 -0.74 1.83
N VAL A 505 28.05 -0.20 2.77
CA VAL A 505 26.90 -0.88 3.38
C VAL A 505 25.82 -1.13 2.35
N LEU A 506 25.44 -0.12 1.57
CA LEU A 506 24.44 -0.26 0.50
C LEU A 506 24.87 -1.29 -0.55
N ALA A 507 26.14 -1.24 -0.97
CA ALA A 507 26.67 -2.24 -1.90
C ALA A 507 26.64 -3.67 -1.31
N GLY A 508 26.78 -3.81 0.01
CA GLY A 508 26.60 -5.07 0.72
C GLY A 508 25.17 -5.59 0.62
N ILE A 509 24.19 -4.71 0.89
CA ILE A 509 22.75 -5.02 0.76
C ILE A 509 22.41 -5.45 -0.67
N PHE A 510 22.78 -4.64 -1.68
CA PHE A 510 22.47 -4.97 -3.08
C PHE A 510 23.04 -6.32 -3.51
N ARG A 511 24.27 -6.67 -3.12
CA ARG A 511 24.85 -7.97 -3.45
C ARG A 511 24.13 -9.13 -2.76
N ASP A 512 23.66 -8.94 -1.53
CA ASP A 512 22.89 -9.96 -0.80
C ASP A 512 21.54 -10.24 -1.47
N PHE A 513 20.96 -9.23 -2.13
CA PHE A 513 19.74 -9.35 -2.94
C PHE A 513 20.01 -9.68 -4.42
N ASP A 514 21.22 -10.10 -4.80
CA ASP A 514 21.65 -10.41 -6.17
C ASP A 514 21.53 -9.22 -7.15
N MET A 515 21.66 -7.99 -6.67
CA MET A 515 21.54 -6.78 -7.47
C MET A 515 22.90 -6.12 -7.76
N ASN A 516 22.95 -5.30 -8.82
CA ASN A 516 24.15 -4.54 -9.20
C ASN A 516 24.26 -3.24 -8.38
N PRO A 517 25.28 -3.07 -7.49
CA PRO A 517 25.38 -1.89 -6.64
C PRO A 517 25.56 -0.55 -7.37
N GLU A 518 26.00 -0.58 -8.63
CA GLU A 518 26.26 0.65 -9.38
C GLU A 518 24.99 1.32 -9.88
N ARG A 519 23.98 0.53 -10.26
CA ARG A 519 22.74 1.02 -10.86
C ARG A 519 21.50 0.83 -9.98
N SER A 520 21.61 -0.01 -8.94
CA SER A 520 20.47 -0.32 -8.09
C SER A 520 20.16 0.76 -7.07
N ARG A 521 18.90 0.84 -6.70
CA ARG A 521 18.36 1.72 -5.65
C ARG A 521 17.45 1.00 -4.68
N ILE A 522 17.22 1.60 -3.52
CA ILE A 522 16.23 1.19 -2.52
C ILE A 522 15.12 2.23 -2.47
N VAL A 523 13.87 1.77 -2.44
CA VAL A 523 12.69 2.58 -2.12
C VAL A 523 12.04 1.99 -0.88
N CYS A 524 11.86 2.80 0.18
CA CYS A 524 11.26 2.37 1.44
C CYS A 524 10.39 3.48 2.08
N GLY A 525 9.58 3.09 3.08
CA GLY A 525 8.68 3.96 3.84
C GLY A 525 8.95 3.96 5.34
N HIS A 526 7.88 3.81 6.17
CA HIS A 526 7.86 3.54 7.61
C HIS A 526 8.36 4.67 8.52
N THR A 527 9.41 5.37 8.16
CA THR A 527 9.98 6.43 8.99
C THR A 527 9.70 7.78 8.37
N PRO A 528 8.74 8.57 8.91
CA PRO A 528 8.39 9.86 8.35
C PRO A 528 9.58 10.81 8.24
N VAL A 529 9.79 11.33 7.04
CA VAL A 529 10.82 12.33 6.75
C VAL A 529 10.35 13.70 7.24
N LYS A 530 11.12 14.31 8.13
CA LYS A 530 10.78 15.62 8.72
C LYS A 530 11.34 16.75 7.87
N VAL A 531 10.70 17.02 6.75
CA VAL A 531 11.12 18.08 5.81
C VAL A 531 11.26 19.44 6.51
N LYS A 532 10.35 19.76 7.44
CA LYS A 532 10.43 21.02 8.21
C LYS A 532 11.68 21.11 9.11
N ASP A 533 12.27 19.98 9.51
CA ASP A 533 13.51 19.93 10.30
C ASP A 533 14.76 19.86 9.39
N GLY A 534 14.57 19.86 8.07
CA GLY A 534 15.64 19.81 7.06
C GLY A 534 16.07 18.41 6.65
N ASP A 535 15.28 17.36 7.00
CA ASP A 535 15.56 16.00 6.55
C ASP A 535 15.30 15.89 5.04
N ASP A 536 16.22 15.23 4.32
CA ASP A 536 16.09 14.94 2.89
C ASP A 536 15.67 13.46 2.71
N PRO A 537 14.58 13.17 1.95
CA PRO A 537 14.19 11.80 1.62
C PRO A 537 15.17 11.05 0.73
N VAL A 538 16.02 11.78 -0.01
CA VAL A 538 16.98 11.20 -0.97
C VAL A 538 18.34 11.07 -0.30
N LYS A 539 18.85 9.84 -0.19
CA LYS A 539 20.12 9.50 0.46
C LYS A 539 21.10 8.90 -0.56
N ALA A 540 22.39 8.95 -0.24
CA ALA A 540 23.48 8.38 -1.05
C ALA A 540 23.36 8.74 -2.55
N GLY A 541 23.06 10.01 -2.85
CA GLY A 541 22.96 10.48 -4.23
C GLY A 541 21.84 9.85 -5.06
N GLY A 542 20.76 9.35 -4.44
CA GLY A 542 19.62 8.71 -5.11
C GLY A 542 19.60 7.19 -5.01
N LYS A 543 20.59 6.58 -4.36
CA LYS A 543 20.61 5.12 -4.12
C LYS A 543 19.59 4.66 -3.07
N VAL A 544 19.12 5.56 -2.20
CA VAL A 544 18.03 5.28 -1.27
C VAL A 544 17.04 6.44 -1.29
N ILE A 545 15.76 6.13 -1.42
CA ILE A 545 14.67 7.10 -1.44
C ILE A 545 13.64 6.66 -0.40
N ILE A 546 13.42 7.51 0.63
CA ILE A 546 12.42 7.27 1.67
C ILE A 546 11.16 8.03 1.29
N ILE A 547 10.08 7.31 0.98
CA ILE A 547 8.84 7.91 0.48
C ILE A 547 7.74 8.07 1.54
N ASP A 548 8.02 7.82 2.84
CA ASP A 548 7.10 8.19 3.92
C ASP A 548 7.14 9.72 4.14
N GLY A 549 6.22 10.41 3.51
CA GLY A 549 6.02 11.86 3.63
C GLY A 549 4.94 12.23 4.64
N GLY A 550 4.27 11.25 5.27
CA GLY A 550 3.18 11.46 6.22
C GLY A 550 1.86 11.84 5.52
N PHE A 551 1.34 10.98 4.66
CA PHE A 551 -0.04 11.10 4.13
C PHE A 551 -1.05 11.28 5.26
N SER A 552 -0.86 10.55 6.37
CA SER A 552 -1.71 10.68 7.55
C SER A 552 -1.74 12.11 8.08
N SER A 553 -2.93 12.69 8.14
CA SER A 553 -3.21 14.03 8.68
C SER A 553 -2.65 14.23 10.10
N ALA A 554 -2.57 13.15 10.89
CA ALA A 554 -1.97 13.16 12.24
C ALA A 554 -0.45 13.47 12.25
N TYR A 555 0.25 13.27 11.11
CA TYR A 555 1.69 13.47 10.99
C TYR A 555 2.09 14.71 10.19
N GLN A 556 1.20 15.30 9.38
CA GLN A 556 1.48 16.48 8.53
C GLN A 556 2.08 17.66 9.31
N SER A 557 1.61 17.88 10.55
CA SER A 557 2.21 18.90 11.45
C SER A 557 3.65 18.57 11.86
N THR A 558 4.06 17.30 11.78
CA THR A 558 5.40 16.82 12.13
C THR A 558 6.32 16.82 10.91
N THR A 559 5.87 16.38 9.77
CA THR A 559 6.64 16.30 8.51
C THR A 559 6.76 17.67 7.84
N GLY A 560 5.67 18.47 7.87
CA GLY A 560 5.58 19.76 7.18
C GLY A 560 5.07 19.65 5.73
N ILE A 561 4.68 18.43 5.31
CA ILE A 561 4.12 18.09 4.00
C ILE A 561 2.99 17.08 4.17
N ALA A 562 2.31 16.71 3.09
CA ALA A 562 1.20 15.75 3.09
C ALA A 562 1.47 14.48 2.27
N GLY A 563 2.71 14.13 2.03
CA GLY A 563 3.10 12.88 1.37
C GLY A 563 4.20 13.04 0.34
N PHE A 564 4.81 11.92 -0.02
CA PHE A 564 5.68 11.76 -1.18
C PHE A 564 5.10 10.73 -2.14
N THR A 565 5.37 10.90 -3.42
CA THR A 565 5.20 9.87 -4.45
C THR A 565 6.43 9.87 -5.34
N LEU A 566 7.04 8.70 -5.55
CA LEU A 566 8.10 8.57 -6.54
C LEU A 566 7.46 8.20 -7.87
N VAL A 567 7.94 8.81 -8.95
CA VAL A 567 7.50 8.56 -10.33
C VAL A 567 8.71 8.11 -11.11
N SER A 568 8.64 6.95 -11.73
CA SER A 568 9.63 6.45 -12.70
C SER A 568 8.96 6.32 -14.06
N ASN A 569 9.57 6.85 -15.10
CA ASN A 569 9.06 6.78 -16.47
C ASN A 569 10.19 6.87 -17.50
N GLU A 570 9.84 7.04 -18.76
CA GLU A 570 10.78 7.15 -19.87
C GLU A 570 11.83 8.27 -19.70
N ALA A 571 11.50 9.32 -18.96
CA ALA A 571 12.39 10.47 -18.73
C ALA A 571 13.33 10.29 -17.52
N GLY A 572 13.11 9.24 -16.69
CA GLY A 572 13.86 8.95 -15.48
C GLY A 572 13.03 8.94 -14.21
N VAL A 573 13.62 9.32 -13.09
CA VAL A 573 13.02 9.20 -11.76
C VAL A 573 12.83 10.58 -11.11
N THR A 574 11.62 10.86 -10.66
CA THR A 574 11.21 12.13 -10.06
C THR A 574 10.48 11.92 -8.73
N LEU A 575 10.82 12.68 -7.71
CA LEU A 575 10.12 12.71 -6.43
C LEU A 575 9.11 13.86 -6.41
N ALA A 576 7.84 13.52 -6.23
CA ALA A 576 6.77 14.48 -5.97
C ALA A 576 6.57 14.67 -4.46
N THR A 577 6.44 15.92 -4.04
CA THR A 577 6.13 16.31 -2.65
C THR A 577 4.77 16.99 -2.63
N HIS A 578 3.83 16.45 -1.87
CA HIS A 578 2.44 16.90 -1.84
C HIS A 578 2.17 17.88 -0.71
N GLN A 579 1.30 18.87 -0.97
CA GLN A 579 0.68 19.72 0.04
C GLN A 579 -0.66 19.10 0.51
N PRO A 580 -1.24 19.57 1.62
CA PRO A 580 -2.54 19.07 2.06
C PRO A 580 -3.61 19.23 0.98
N PHE A 581 -4.35 18.16 0.71
CA PHE A 581 -5.42 18.15 -0.27
C PHE A 581 -6.66 18.88 0.23
N ALA A 582 -7.27 19.70 -0.62
CA ALA A 582 -8.46 20.48 -0.28
C ALA A 582 -9.75 19.63 -0.17
N GLY A 583 -9.68 18.37 -0.58
CA GLY A 583 -10.76 17.39 -0.55
C GLY A 583 -11.46 17.23 -1.90
N ARG A 584 -12.09 16.05 -2.08
CA ARG A 584 -12.78 15.63 -3.29
C ARG A 584 -13.86 16.62 -3.75
N LYS A 585 -14.63 17.17 -2.83
CA LYS A 585 -15.68 18.14 -3.16
C LYS A 585 -15.12 19.40 -3.84
N ALA A 586 -14.01 19.93 -3.32
CA ALA A 586 -13.38 21.10 -3.92
C ALA A 586 -12.79 20.78 -5.31
N ALA A 587 -12.26 19.58 -5.51
CA ALA A 587 -11.75 19.13 -6.80
C ALA A 587 -12.86 19.02 -7.85
N ILE A 588 -14.05 18.52 -7.49
CA ILE A 588 -15.19 18.37 -8.41
C ILE A 588 -15.85 19.71 -8.73
N GLU A 589 -16.16 20.52 -7.70
CA GLU A 589 -16.98 21.74 -7.84
C GLU A 589 -16.16 22.96 -8.25
N GLN A 590 -14.85 23.01 -7.94
CA GLN A 590 -14.00 24.19 -8.11
C GLN A 590 -12.72 23.89 -8.90
N ASN A 591 -12.57 22.67 -9.45
CA ASN A 591 -11.38 22.19 -10.12
C ASN A 591 -10.10 22.34 -9.26
N ALA A 592 -10.23 22.21 -7.93
CA ALA A 592 -9.10 22.29 -7.03
C ALA A 592 -8.15 21.10 -7.28
N VAL A 593 -6.87 21.39 -7.45
CA VAL A 593 -5.82 20.37 -7.65
C VAL A 593 -5.02 20.19 -6.37
N LEU A 594 -4.42 19.01 -6.21
CA LEU A 594 -3.41 18.77 -5.19
C LEU A 594 -2.11 19.47 -5.60
N GLU A 595 -1.71 20.48 -4.85
CA GLU A 595 -0.43 21.15 -5.10
C GLU A 595 0.73 20.21 -4.81
N SER A 596 1.59 20.01 -5.81
CA SER A 596 2.78 19.16 -5.73
C SER A 596 3.98 19.85 -6.34
N SER A 597 5.14 19.66 -5.70
CA SER A 597 6.42 20.08 -6.26
C SER A 597 7.21 18.85 -6.71
N PHE A 598 7.87 18.94 -7.86
CA PHE A 598 8.58 17.85 -8.49
C PHE A 598 10.09 18.10 -8.48
N ARG A 599 10.84 17.11 -7.98
CA ARG A 599 12.30 17.11 -7.90
C ARG A 599 12.85 15.93 -8.71
N PRO A 600 13.54 16.17 -9.84
CA PRO A 600 14.25 15.13 -10.54
C PRO A 600 15.33 14.51 -9.65
N ILE A 601 15.37 13.19 -9.56
CA ILE A 601 16.40 12.40 -8.88
C ILE A 601 17.40 11.87 -9.89
N GLU A 602 16.87 11.35 -11.00
CA GLU A 602 17.64 10.83 -12.12
C GLU A 602 16.97 11.26 -13.42
N GLN A 603 17.75 11.69 -14.38
CA GLN A 603 17.28 12.00 -15.73
C GLN A 603 17.93 11.02 -16.70
N ALA A 604 17.14 10.39 -17.54
CA ALA A 604 17.63 9.54 -18.61
C ALA A 604 18.28 10.41 -19.71
N ASP A 605 19.44 9.99 -20.21
CA ASP A 605 20.11 10.67 -21.34
C ASP A 605 19.31 10.52 -22.65
N GLU A 606 18.62 9.38 -22.81
CA GLU A 606 17.68 9.06 -23.89
C GLU A 606 16.43 8.44 -23.25
N PRO A 607 15.23 8.62 -23.86
CA PRO A 607 14.03 8.01 -23.32
C PRO A 607 14.17 6.50 -23.13
N VAL A 608 13.83 6.01 -21.91
CA VAL A 608 13.83 4.58 -21.61
C VAL A 608 12.67 3.93 -22.36
N ILE A 609 12.95 2.85 -23.10
CA ILE A 609 11.94 2.09 -23.83
C ILE A 609 11.52 0.84 -23.05
N TYR A 610 10.35 0.30 -23.37
CA TYR A 610 9.78 -0.88 -22.69
C TYR A 610 10.72 -2.10 -22.69
N ALA A 611 11.46 -2.33 -23.81
CA ALA A 611 12.46 -3.41 -23.89
C ALA A 611 13.57 -3.33 -22.81
N GLN A 612 13.77 -2.18 -22.19
CA GLN A 612 14.80 -1.98 -21.16
C GLN A 612 14.27 -2.23 -19.72
N THR A 613 12.99 -2.55 -19.60
CA THR A 613 12.36 -2.93 -18.31
C THR A 613 12.45 -4.45 -18.10
N ASP A 614 12.25 -4.89 -16.84
CA ASP A 614 12.21 -6.32 -16.52
C ASP A 614 11.04 -7.02 -17.25
N GLU A 615 9.87 -6.35 -17.35
CA GLU A 615 8.73 -6.88 -18.12
C GLU A 615 9.02 -6.93 -19.61
N GLY A 616 9.69 -5.91 -20.15
CA GLY A 616 10.12 -5.90 -21.56
C GLY A 616 11.09 -7.03 -21.88
N SER A 617 12.04 -7.32 -20.97
CA SER A 617 12.95 -8.45 -21.11
C SER A 617 12.22 -9.79 -21.13
N LEU A 618 11.19 -9.97 -20.27
CA LEU A 618 10.35 -11.17 -20.30
C LEU A 618 9.55 -11.29 -21.59
N MET A 619 9.04 -10.18 -22.12
CA MET A 619 8.34 -10.14 -23.39
C MET A 619 9.28 -10.48 -24.55
N GLU A 620 10.53 -10.02 -24.55
CA GLU A 620 11.54 -10.33 -25.56
C GLU A 620 11.78 -11.84 -25.63
N ASP A 621 11.95 -12.51 -24.47
CA ASP A 621 12.07 -13.98 -24.39
C ASP A 621 10.83 -14.69 -24.96
N GLN A 622 9.60 -14.20 -24.68
CA GLN A 622 8.36 -14.76 -25.23
C GLN A 622 8.27 -14.58 -26.75
N LEU A 623 8.69 -13.43 -27.27
CA LEU A 623 8.69 -13.15 -28.71
C LEU A 623 9.69 -14.03 -29.45
N ASP A 624 10.82 -14.36 -28.83
CA ASP A 624 11.77 -15.33 -29.41
C ASP A 624 11.12 -16.73 -29.58
N GLU A 625 10.31 -17.16 -28.61
CA GLU A 625 9.55 -18.41 -28.70
C GLU A 625 8.47 -18.38 -29.80
N ILE A 626 7.75 -17.25 -29.94
CA ILE A 626 6.77 -17.01 -31.00
C ILE A 626 7.46 -17.04 -32.38
N MET A 627 8.65 -16.48 -32.49
CA MET A 627 9.44 -16.54 -33.73
C MET A 627 9.81 -17.97 -34.08
N LEU A 628 10.23 -18.78 -33.09
CA LEU A 628 10.52 -20.21 -33.29
C LEU A 628 9.28 -20.98 -33.78
N LEU A 629 8.09 -20.68 -33.27
CA LEU A 629 6.83 -21.26 -33.73
C LEU A 629 6.53 -20.86 -35.18
N ALA A 630 6.68 -19.60 -35.54
CA ALA A 630 6.50 -19.12 -36.92
C ALA A 630 7.43 -19.83 -37.90
N ASP A 631 8.68 -20.04 -37.49
CA ASP A 631 9.67 -20.75 -38.31
C ASP A 631 9.35 -22.27 -38.43
N ALA A 632 8.85 -22.91 -37.37
CA ALA A 632 8.39 -24.29 -37.38
C ALA A 632 7.22 -24.50 -38.36
N TYR A 633 6.28 -23.57 -38.41
CA TYR A 633 5.19 -23.55 -39.40
C TYR A 633 5.70 -23.38 -40.82
N ARG A 634 6.62 -22.45 -41.07
CA ARG A 634 7.21 -22.21 -42.40
C ARG A 634 8.03 -23.39 -42.90
N ALA A 635 8.63 -24.14 -41.99
CA ALA A 635 9.45 -25.33 -42.31
C ALA A 635 8.63 -26.62 -42.39
N ASP A 636 7.30 -26.58 -42.29
CA ASP A 636 6.40 -27.74 -42.22
C ASP A 636 6.76 -28.75 -41.10
N VAL A 637 7.39 -28.26 -40.02
CA VAL A 637 7.75 -29.09 -38.86
C VAL A 637 6.54 -29.22 -37.92
N MET A 638 5.70 -28.19 -37.87
CA MET A 638 4.42 -28.18 -37.14
C MET A 638 3.24 -27.99 -38.12
N PRO A 639 2.11 -28.70 -37.92
CA PRO A 639 0.90 -28.47 -38.71
C PRO A 639 0.29 -27.12 -38.35
N GLN A 640 -0.19 -26.37 -39.34
CA GLN A 640 -1.02 -25.19 -39.16
C GLN A 640 -2.48 -25.63 -38.97
N GLY A 641 -3.19 -24.97 -38.03
CA GLY A 641 -4.60 -25.23 -37.70
C GLY A 641 -5.58 -24.72 -38.75
#